data_0e0567262407cae14a9a55c0546cdce7
#
_entry.id   0e0567262407cae14a9a55c0546cdce7
#
_cell.length_a   1.000
_cell.length_b   1.000
_cell.length_c   1.000
_cell.angle_alpha   90.00
_cell.angle_beta   90.00
_cell.angle_gamma   90.00
#
_symmetry.space_group_name_H-M   'P 1'
#
loop_
_entity.id
_entity.type
_entity.pdbx_description
1 polymer ?
#
loop_
_entity_poly.entity_id
_entity_poly.type
_entity_poly.pdbx_seq_one_letter_code
_entity_poly.pdbx_strand_id
1 'polypeptide(L)'
;MQIRGISISGLVLVVCFLLARPNESDGRVNVQSTYLPGTGRVSVWSEKLSKQKLSCSAGFITHTLDHYTSVDGDTVDQFEANGAGVALGDLDGDGDLDVVLGNHSGTNTILWNQVTQNMDDGFFPNFISEHMSFGNTRAVNLVDVDADGRLDIVMTRRNGAFNYLRNTGQPGSTDSLNGIQRVSGTSFVQQVLPGIAWPAYALNWADLDLDGDLDLVTGSYDASLLENQGNDFLIGNGAGVLIYTNQEGKYVPNRLAEKAQAMAIAFFDINRDGLKDIVVGNDFAVPDYAWLRMATTTSSGNINSKEKILEFPWSLQVNGWIPTSFDTTSYSTMSLDVGDVDNDQISELYSTDMMPYDETDTTVAAYEPLMADMDHNRNAGDPQVMANVLLINTGVVGYQDAARPRGLDATGWSWSAKFGDLDQDGLLDLYVVNGMAESTVFAHLDNHELIEANQVFRNIGNGYFKPAPEWKLGSTFGGRGISMGDLDGDGDLDIVVNNLRGPAQLFENRLCSGESLQVDLHWYNDSPLAFQPQMGEIRNTRAIGTVVYLKTSAGNFTRDVRVASGYLSGDPPRLHFGFPTNTSLYSLEIHWPDNVVSIVTDLSPQTLLKVSRLSGFFRNSRIPQKDSVVDQKKEEKDRNIKQAYPPKIECDALNRQSECLKVTNVLSEEKFDQQLRKIIAQHGLTGEPRNAHDMPSINEPLAQLGKKLFFSKALGGDLDSACASCHHPLLGGGDALSVSIGVGAHDQDLLGSARTHPEGPTVSRNAPSTFNVAFFN
;
A
#
# COMPACT_ATOMS: atom_id res chain seq x y z
N MET A 1 -30.69 -48.82 63.83
CA MET A 1 -30.33 -49.97 62.99
C MET A 1 -29.70 -49.41 61.72
N GLN A 2 -28.54 -49.83 61.43
CA GLN A 2 -27.55 -49.19 60.54
C GLN A 2 -28.03 -48.85 59.13
N ILE A 3 -27.68 -47.63 58.68
CA ILE A 3 -27.74 -47.20 57.28
C ILE A 3 -26.30 -46.89 56.85
N ARG A 4 -25.79 -47.69 55.91
CA ARG A 4 -24.51 -47.45 55.26
C ARG A 4 -24.61 -46.37 54.20
N GLY A 5 -23.63 -45.46 54.22
CA GLY A 5 -23.48 -44.42 53.25
C GLY A 5 -23.13 -44.89 51.85
N ILE A 6 -23.61 -44.15 50.84
CA ILE A 6 -23.14 -44.19 49.48
C ILE A 6 -22.68 -42.78 49.13
N SER A 7 -21.43 -42.74 48.69
CA SER A 7 -20.64 -41.59 48.30
C SER A 7 -21.29 -40.82 47.14
N ILE A 8 -21.48 -39.50 47.34
CA ILE A 8 -21.84 -38.51 46.31
C ILE A 8 -20.53 -37.97 45.75
N SER A 9 -20.04 -38.53 44.65
CA SER A 9 -18.97 -37.95 43.87
C SER A 9 -19.28 -38.33 42.41
N GLY A 10 -19.94 -37.46 41.66
CA GLY A 10 -20.18 -37.72 40.25
C GLY A 10 -21.38 -36.99 39.63
N LEU A 11 -21.79 -35.83 40.16
CA LEU A 11 -22.94 -35.13 39.58
C LEU A 11 -22.83 -33.61 39.70
N VAL A 12 -21.68 -33.01 39.40
CA VAL A 12 -21.50 -31.56 39.42
C VAL A 12 -20.90 -31.00 38.12
N LEU A 13 -20.76 -31.80 37.06
CA LEU A 13 -20.12 -31.32 35.80
C LEU A 13 -21.01 -31.39 34.56
N VAL A 14 -22.34 -31.37 34.70
CA VAL A 14 -23.27 -31.37 33.55
C VAL A 14 -24.32 -30.25 33.61
N VAL A 15 -24.29 -29.36 34.58
CA VAL A 15 -25.34 -28.33 34.74
C VAL A 15 -24.90 -26.89 34.34
N CYS A 16 -23.66 -26.67 33.92
CA CYS A 16 -23.21 -25.34 33.49
C CYS A 16 -23.19 -25.08 31.95
N PHE A 17 -23.76 -26.00 31.15
CA PHE A 17 -23.83 -25.82 29.68
C PHE A 17 -25.26 -25.60 29.11
N LEU A 18 -26.23 -25.27 29.94
CA LEU A 18 -27.62 -25.12 29.51
C LEU A 18 -28.29 -23.78 29.89
N LEU A 19 -27.51 -22.71 30.06
CA LEU A 19 -28.08 -21.37 30.27
C LEU A 19 -27.28 -20.29 29.54
N ALA A 20 -27.11 -20.44 28.23
CA ALA A 20 -26.92 -19.32 27.31
C ALA A 20 -27.53 -19.77 25.97
N ARG A 21 -28.84 -19.81 25.87
CA ARG A 21 -29.50 -19.64 24.59
C ARG A 21 -29.50 -18.13 24.33
N PRO A 22 -28.86 -17.65 23.23
CA PRO A 22 -29.15 -16.30 22.76
C PRO A 22 -30.62 -16.25 22.37
N ASN A 23 -31.26 -15.15 22.63
CA ASN A 23 -32.64 -14.86 22.19
C ASN A 23 -32.71 -15.04 20.66
N GLU A 24 -33.71 -15.80 20.20
CA GLU A 24 -34.04 -16.03 18.78
C GLU A 24 -34.63 -14.76 18.08
N SER A 25 -34.17 -13.58 18.41
CA SER A 25 -34.62 -12.33 17.74
C SER A 25 -33.61 -11.72 16.77
N ASP A 26 -32.44 -12.36 16.58
CA ASP A 26 -31.33 -11.80 15.83
C ASP A 26 -31.16 -12.50 14.48
N GLY A 27 -32.05 -12.64 13.65
CA GLY A 27 -31.99 -13.07 12.23
C GLY A 27 -30.84 -13.99 11.74
N ARG A 28 -29.94 -14.41 12.64
CA ARG A 28 -28.72 -15.18 12.34
C ARG A 28 -29.05 -16.65 12.13
N VAL A 29 -28.89 -17.10 10.91
CA VAL A 29 -29.05 -18.54 10.55
C VAL A 29 -27.64 -19.14 10.43
N ASN A 30 -27.36 -20.19 11.24
CA ASN A 30 -26.14 -20.98 11.08
C ASN A 30 -26.32 -21.90 9.87
N VAL A 31 -25.65 -21.59 8.76
CA VAL A 31 -25.64 -22.44 7.57
C VAL A 31 -24.49 -23.45 7.74
N GLN A 32 -24.81 -24.73 7.97
CA GLN A 32 -23.80 -25.77 7.99
C GLN A 32 -23.18 -25.93 6.61
N SER A 33 -21.86 -25.68 6.50
CA SER A 33 -21.13 -25.95 5.26
C SER A 33 -21.19 -27.44 4.95
N THR A 34 -21.60 -27.79 3.74
CA THR A 34 -21.49 -29.16 3.23
C THR A 34 -20.02 -29.46 2.99
N TYR A 35 -19.45 -30.33 3.78
CA TYR A 35 -18.06 -30.75 3.68
C TYR A 35 -17.88 -31.64 2.45
N LEU A 36 -17.10 -31.17 1.47
CA LEU A 36 -16.60 -32.02 0.39
C LEU A 36 -15.26 -32.63 0.83
N PRO A 37 -15.04 -33.97 0.71
CA PRO A 37 -13.78 -34.58 1.08
C PRO A 37 -12.60 -33.94 0.34
N GLY A 38 -11.62 -33.47 1.10
CA GLY A 38 -10.44 -32.78 0.55
C GLY A 38 -10.50 -31.25 0.60
N THR A 39 -11.59 -30.63 1.08
CA THR A 39 -11.74 -29.19 1.24
C THR A 39 -11.53 -28.78 2.71
N GLY A 40 -11.12 -27.52 2.94
CA GLY A 40 -11.00 -26.91 4.25
C GLY A 40 -12.35 -26.70 4.92
N ARG A 41 -12.47 -27.04 6.20
CA ARG A 41 -13.69 -26.78 6.97
C ARG A 41 -13.82 -25.32 7.33
N VAL A 42 -15.04 -24.78 7.16
CA VAL A 42 -15.41 -23.43 7.58
C VAL A 42 -16.70 -23.45 8.38
N SER A 43 -16.87 -22.48 9.27
CA SER A 43 -18.14 -22.14 9.90
C SER A 43 -18.69 -20.91 9.19
N VAL A 44 -19.96 -20.95 8.80
CA VAL A 44 -20.60 -19.89 8.03
C VAL A 44 -21.79 -19.35 8.81
N TRP A 45 -21.85 -18.04 8.96
CA TRP A 45 -22.97 -17.29 9.50
C TRP A 45 -23.50 -16.39 8.41
N SER A 46 -24.81 -16.35 8.20
CA SER A 46 -25.43 -15.44 7.26
C SER A 46 -26.30 -14.43 8.00
N GLU A 47 -26.19 -13.19 7.59
CA GLU A 47 -26.96 -12.06 8.06
C GLU A 47 -27.63 -11.39 6.87
N LYS A 48 -28.91 -11.07 6.97
CA LYS A 48 -29.59 -10.37 5.89
C LYS A 48 -29.19 -8.92 5.89
N LEU A 49 -28.78 -8.42 4.73
CA LEU A 49 -28.59 -6.99 4.50
C LEU A 49 -29.92 -6.27 4.59
N SER A 50 -29.90 -5.08 5.15
CA SER A 50 -31.10 -4.27 5.34
C SER A 50 -31.62 -3.84 3.98
N LYS A 51 -32.88 -4.18 3.68
CA LYS A 51 -33.58 -3.57 2.56
C LYS A 51 -34.30 -2.32 3.04
N GLN A 52 -33.57 -1.34 3.59
CA GLN A 52 -34.17 -0.01 3.66
C GLN A 52 -34.35 0.46 2.21
N LYS A 53 -35.55 0.38 1.71
CA LYS A 53 -35.94 0.98 0.43
C LYS A 53 -36.00 2.50 0.60
N LEU A 54 -34.85 3.08 0.68
CA LEU A 54 -34.74 4.48 0.33
C LEU A 54 -35.07 4.56 -1.18
N SER A 55 -35.74 5.61 -1.60
CA SER A 55 -36.26 5.68 -2.98
C SER A 55 -35.11 5.58 -3.97
N CYS A 56 -35.14 4.56 -4.85
CA CYS A 56 -34.18 4.45 -5.96
C CYS A 56 -34.12 5.76 -6.76
N SER A 57 -32.93 6.14 -7.16
CA SER A 57 -32.68 7.25 -8.09
C SER A 57 -31.90 6.73 -9.29
N ALA A 58 -31.80 7.52 -10.35
CA ALA A 58 -31.03 7.14 -11.53
C ALA A 58 -29.51 7.41 -11.32
N GLY A 59 -29.01 7.39 -10.10
CA GLY A 59 -27.61 7.68 -9.81
C GLY A 59 -27.34 7.83 -8.32
N PHE A 60 -26.12 8.25 -7.98
CA PHE A 60 -25.66 8.44 -6.63
C PHE A 60 -26.17 9.75 -6.03
N ILE A 61 -26.23 9.80 -4.70
CA ILE A 61 -26.51 11.02 -3.92
C ILE A 61 -25.23 11.44 -3.20
N THR A 62 -24.83 12.70 -3.39
CA THR A 62 -23.62 13.24 -2.78
C THR A 62 -23.90 13.81 -1.40
N HIS A 63 -23.13 13.38 -0.41
CA HIS A 63 -23.11 13.91 0.95
C HIS A 63 -21.74 14.50 1.27
N THR A 64 -21.74 15.58 2.05
CA THR A 64 -20.50 16.18 2.58
C THR A 64 -20.19 15.58 3.94
N LEU A 65 -18.98 15.09 4.12
CA LEU A 65 -18.50 14.52 5.37
C LEU A 65 -17.77 15.56 6.22
N ASP A 66 -17.73 15.36 7.53
CA ASP A 66 -17.07 16.24 8.49
C ASP A 66 -15.56 16.02 8.52
N HIS A 67 -14.92 16.25 7.37
CA HIS A 67 -13.48 16.23 7.18
C HIS A 67 -13.08 17.18 6.05
N TYR A 68 -11.99 17.92 6.24
CA TYR A 68 -11.45 18.85 5.25
C TYR A 68 -9.93 18.66 5.17
N THR A 69 -9.41 18.20 4.05
CA THR A 69 -7.96 18.05 3.87
C THR A 69 -7.32 19.40 3.55
N SER A 70 -6.53 19.90 4.48
CA SER A 70 -5.84 21.18 4.38
C SER A 70 -4.39 21.03 3.91
N VAL A 71 -3.86 22.10 3.35
CA VAL A 71 -2.44 22.31 3.03
C VAL A 71 -1.89 23.46 3.87
N ASP A 72 -0.57 23.59 3.92
CA ASP A 72 0.09 24.70 4.60
C ASP A 72 0.10 25.93 3.68
N GLY A 73 -0.44 27.06 4.14
CA GLY A 73 -0.47 28.32 3.38
C GLY A 73 -1.65 28.49 2.42
N ASP A 74 -1.57 29.52 1.58
CA ASP A 74 -2.63 29.93 0.64
C ASP A 74 -2.47 29.29 -0.75
N THR A 75 -1.26 28.82 -1.09
CA THR A 75 -0.91 28.16 -2.36
C THR A 75 -0.57 26.70 -2.09
N VAL A 76 -0.76 25.84 -3.09
CA VAL A 76 -0.36 24.44 -3.05
C VAL A 76 1.01 24.30 -3.69
N ASP A 77 1.97 23.80 -2.94
CA ASP A 77 3.28 23.46 -3.45
C ASP A 77 3.29 22.05 -4.06
N GLN A 78 4.31 21.74 -4.88
CA GLN A 78 4.32 20.53 -5.72
C GLN A 78 3.96 19.24 -4.97
N PHE A 79 4.51 19.00 -3.78
CA PHE A 79 4.26 17.77 -3.02
C PHE A 79 3.09 17.88 -2.02
N GLU A 80 2.55 19.07 -1.83
CA GLU A 80 1.30 19.26 -1.09
C GLU A 80 0.09 18.86 -1.93
N ALA A 81 0.22 18.96 -3.26
CA ALA A 81 -0.77 18.50 -4.21
C ALA A 81 -1.16 17.03 -4.08
N ASN A 82 -0.28 16.23 -3.49
CA ASN A 82 -0.49 14.79 -3.32
C ASN A 82 -1.64 14.44 -2.34
N GLY A 83 -2.00 15.32 -1.40
CA GLY A 83 -3.10 15.10 -0.48
C GLY A 83 -2.92 13.89 0.44
N ALA A 84 -4.01 13.18 0.73
CA ALA A 84 -4.03 12.03 1.63
C ALA A 84 -5.10 11.00 1.25
N GLY A 85 -4.92 9.76 1.73
CA GLY A 85 -5.80 8.63 1.48
C GLY A 85 -6.99 8.54 2.44
N VAL A 86 -7.81 7.52 2.22
CA VAL A 86 -8.99 7.13 3.01
C VAL A 86 -9.03 5.61 3.13
N ALA A 87 -9.58 5.10 4.22
CA ALA A 87 -9.81 3.66 4.38
C ALA A 87 -11.15 3.37 5.08
N LEU A 88 -11.75 2.23 4.74
CA LEU A 88 -13.00 1.74 5.32
C LEU A 88 -12.76 0.43 6.08
N GLY A 89 -13.43 0.26 7.22
CA GLY A 89 -13.40 -0.99 7.98
C GLY A 89 -14.19 -0.91 9.28
N ASP A 90 -14.67 -2.04 9.75
CA ASP A 90 -15.36 -2.18 11.04
C ASP A 90 -14.32 -2.10 12.18
N LEU A 91 -14.13 -0.91 12.75
CA LEU A 91 -13.09 -0.63 13.76
C LEU A 91 -13.54 -0.94 15.19
N ASP A 92 -14.83 -0.85 15.46
CA ASP A 92 -15.38 -1.07 16.80
C ASP A 92 -16.09 -2.42 16.97
N GLY A 93 -16.23 -3.18 15.90
CA GLY A 93 -16.74 -4.55 15.90
C GLY A 93 -18.27 -4.61 15.95
N ASP A 94 -18.98 -3.55 15.59
CA ASP A 94 -20.43 -3.53 15.60
C ASP A 94 -21.08 -3.99 14.29
N GLY A 95 -20.29 -4.15 13.24
CA GLY A 95 -20.66 -4.78 11.96
C GLY A 95 -20.89 -3.80 10.82
N ASP A 96 -20.96 -2.50 11.07
CA ASP A 96 -20.94 -1.48 10.00
C ASP A 96 -19.50 -1.03 9.68
N LEU A 97 -19.32 -0.32 8.57
CA LEU A 97 -18.01 0.16 8.15
C LEU A 97 -17.79 1.60 8.60
N ASP A 98 -16.73 1.83 9.36
CA ASP A 98 -16.23 3.15 9.72
C ASP A 98 -15.33 3.73 8.64
N VAL A 99 -15.10 5.05 8.68
CA VAL A 99 -14.27 5.77 7.71
C VAL A 99 -13.09 6.43 8.41
N VAL A 100 -11.88 6.18 7.93
CA VAL A 100 -10.67 6.87 8.40
C VAL A 100 -10.11 7.74 7.28
N LEU A 101 -10.04 9.04 7.52
CA LEU A 101 -9.60 10.06 6.56
C LEU A 101 -8.25 10.64 6.99
N GLY A 102 -7.26 10.52 6.11
CA GLY A 102 -5.97 11.18 6.28
C GLY A 102 -6.05 12.67 6.00
N ASN A 103 -5.15 13.46 6.60
CA ASN A 103 -5.02 14.89 6.35
C ASN A 103 -3.56 15.27 6.12
N HIS A 104 -3.33 16.11 5.11
CA HIS A 104 -1.99 16.55 4.77
C HIS A 104 -1.38 17.45 5.86
N SER A 105 -2.05 18.53 6.21
CA SER A 105 -1.57 19.50 7.20
C SER A 105 -2.50 19.65 8.41
N GLY A 106 -3.78 19.32 8.26
CA GLY A 106 -4.75 19.30 9.34
C GLY A 106 -4.76 18.00 10.14
N THR A 107 -5.78 17.82 10.98
CA THR A 107 -5.97 16.60 11.76
C THR A 107 -6.64 15.50 10.96
N ASN A 108 -6.22 14.26 11.13
CA ASN A 108 -6.92 13.09 10.61
C ASN A 108 -8.28 12.92 11.34
N THR A 109 -9.20 12.23 10.70
CA THR A 109 -10.55 12.03 11.23
C THR A 109 -10.98 10.57 11.16
N ILE A 110 -11.60 10.06 12.21
CA ILE A 110 -12.40 8.84 12.16
C ILE A 110 -13.87 9.29 12.16
N LEU A 111 -14.64 8.75 11.23
CA LEU A 111 -16.08 8.87 11.20
C LEU A 111 -16.67 7.52 11.60
N TRP A 112 -17.16 7.46 12.83
CA TRP A 112 -17.80 6.27 13.39
C TRP A 112 -19.21 6.15 12.81
N ASN A 113 -19.46 5.08 12.08
CA ASN A 113 -20.76 4.80 11.50
C ASN A 113 -21.76 4.38 12.60
N GLN A 114 -23.02 4.76 12.47
CA GLN A 114 -24.06 4.50 13.46
C GLN A 114 -25.30 3.85 12.84
N VAL A 115 -25.14 3.22 11.68
CA VAL A 115 -26.26 2.63 10.92
C VAL A 115 -26.86 1.46 11.68
N THR A 116 -26.04 0.58 12.26
CA THR A 116 -26.51 -0.59 13.00
C THR A 116 -27.21 -0.23 14.31
N GLN A 117 -26.93 0.95 14.88
CA GLN A 117 -27.49 1.39 16.16
C GLN A 117 -28.81 2.15 16.05
N ASN A 118 -29.13 2.71 14.87
CA ASN A 118 -30.25 3.64 14.67
C ASN A 118 -31.12 3.29 13.44
N MET A 119 -31.38 2.03 13.18
CA MET A 119 -32.17 1.59 12.01
C MET A 119 -33.61 2.17 11.92
N ASP A 120 -34.13 2.75 12.98
CA ASP A 120 -35.52 3.27 13.01
C ASP A 120 -35.70 4.69 12.44
N ASP A 121 -34.63 5.48 12.32
CA ASP A 121 -34.72 6.89 11.93
C ASP A 121 -34.58 7.18 10.43
N GLY A 122 -34.14 6.20 9.63
CA GLY A 122 -34.12 6.29 8.15
C GLY A 122 -33.26 7.42 7.58
N PHE A 123 -32.32 7.95 8.37
CA PHE A 123 -31.43 9.03 7.97
C PHE A 123 -30.00 8.50 7.75
N PHE A 124 -29.54 8.55 6.52
CA PHE A 124 -28.15 8.29 6.12
C PHE A 124 -27.60 9.54 5.42
N PRO A 125 -26.32 9.94 5.60
CA PRO A 125 -25.30 9.32 6.49
C PRO A 125 -25.47 9.72 7.96
N ASN A 126 -25.11 8.80 8.86
CA ASN A 126 -25.15 9.03 10.31
C ASN A 126 -23.79 8.67 10.95
N PHE A 127 -22.87 9.61 10.97
CA PHE A 127 -21.52 9.44 11.52
C PHE A 127 -21.29 10.29 12.76
N ILE A 128 -20.50 9.76 13.70
CA ILE A 128 -19.92 10.54 14.79
C ILE A 128 -18.45 10.79 14.44
N SER A 129 -18.05 12.07 14.35
CA SER A 129 -16.69 12.46 13.99
C SER A 129 -15.76 12.44 15.21
N GLU A 130 -14.59 11.82 15.08
CA GLU A 130 -13.50 11.91 16.03
C GLU A 130 -12.25 12.45 15.33
N HIS A 131 -11.77 13.64 15.70
CA HIS A 131 -10.57 14.24 15.14
C HIS A 131 -9.35 13.79 15.94
N MET A 132 -8.35 13.24 15.26
CA MET A 132 -7.08 12.84 15.87
C MET A 132 -6.24 14.08 16.20
N SER A 133 -5.35 13.97 17.19
CA SER A 133 -4.46 15.09 17.56
C SER A 133 -3.30 15.35 16.59
N PHE A 134 -3.21 14.62 15.49
CA PHE A 134 -2.12 14.69 14.49
C PHE A 134 -2.66 14.54 13.06
N GLY A 135 -1.89 15.00 12.11
CA GLY A 135 -2.04 14.85 10.67
C GLY A 135 -0.72 14.45 10.02
N ASN A 136 -0.34 15.13 8.95
CA ASN A 136 0.86 14.83 8.15
C ASN A 136 0.81 13.41 7.56
N THR A 137 -0.38 12.99 7.18
CA THR A 137 -0.68 11.65 6.68
C THR A 137 -0.68 11.61 5.16
N ARG A 138 -0.23 10.49 4.59
CA ARG A 138 -0.33 10.17 3.17
C ARG A 138 -1.24 8.98 2.98
N ALA A 139 -0.72 7.77 3.09
CA ALA A 139 -1.54 6.57 3.00
C ALA A 139 -2.24 6.24 4.32
N VAL A 140 -3.43 5.65 4.22
CA VAL A 140 -4.21 5.12 5.34
C VAL A 140 -4.55 3.66 5.05
N ASN A 141 -4.16 2.75 5.94
CA ASN A 141 -4.53 1.34 5.88
C ASN A 141 -5.17 0.90 7.19
N LEU A 142 -6.16 0.02 7.07
CA LEU A 142 -6.77 -0.69 8.20
C LEU A 142 -6.40 -2.15 8.12
N VAL A 143 -5.63 -2.64 9.09
CA VAL A 143 -5.06 -3.99 9.08
C VAL A 143 -4.86 -4.49 10.51
N ASP A 144 -5.18 -5.76 10.77
CA ASP A 144 -4.92 -6.40 12.07
C ASP A 144 -3.43 -6.79 12.15
N VAL A 145 -2.61 -5.87 12.65
CA VAL A 145 -1.15 -6.02 12.67
C VAL A 145 -0.68 -7.00 13.74
N ASP A 146 -1.33 -7.02 14.89
CA ASP A 146 -0.93 -7.86 16.03
C ASP A 146 -1.73 -9.17 16.15
N ALA A 147 -2.60 -9.44 15.18
CA ALA A 147 -3.40 -10.65 15.06
C ALA A 147 -4.38 -10.89 16.24
N ASP A 148 -4.91 -9.81 16.79
CA ASP A 148 -5.89 -9.90 17.87
C ASP A 148 -7.36 -9.92 17.37
N GLY A 149 -7.57 -9.85 16.06
CA GLY A 149 -8.86 -9.91 15.37
C GLY A 149 -9.50 -8.54 15.15
N ARG A 150 -8.90 -7.45 15.63
CA ARG A 150 -9.36 -6.08 15.43
C ARG A 150 -8.52 -5.37 14.40
N LEU A 151 -9.15 -4.49 13.63
CA LEU A 151 -8.42 -3.65 12.69
C LEU A 151 -7.69 -2.54 13.43
N ASP A 152 -6.40 -2.41 13.17
CA ASP A 152 -5.55 -1.30 13.59
C ASP A 152 -5.48 -0.26 12.48
N ILE A 153 -4.97 0.95 12.81
CA ILE A 153 -4.79 2.02 11.84
C ILE A 153 -3.29 2.23 11.59
N VAL A 154 -2.87 2.11 10.34
CA VAL A 154 -1.49 2.40 9.91
C VAL A 154 -1.51 3.55 8.91
N MET A 155 -0.72 4.60 9.19
CA MET A 155 -0.67 5.81 8.38
C MET A 155 0.77 6.17 8.03
N THR A 156 1.08 6.32 6.75
CA THR A 156 2.37 6.88 6.33
C THR A 156 2.41 8.39 6.56
N ARG A 157 3.62 8.92 6.72
CA ARG A 157 3.86 10.34 7.00
C ARG A 157 4.77 10.94 5.93
N ARG A 158 4.65 12.26 5.75
CA ARG A 158 5.58 12.99 4.89
C ARG A 158 7.04 12.78 5.31
N ASN A 159 7.31 12.74 6.61
CA ASN A 159 8.65 12.61 7.19
C ASN A 159 8.71 11.53 8.27
N GLY A 160 9.66 10.62 8.19
CA GLY A 160 9.95 9.61 9.20
C GLY A 160 9.11 8.33 9.06
N ALA A 161 9.20 7.47 10.08
CA ALA A 161 8.43 6.23 10.13
C ALA A 161 6.93 6.53 10.27
N PHE A 162 6.10 5.62 9.80
CA PHE A 162 4.65 5.78 9.83
C PHE A 162 4.07 5.67 11.25
N ASN A 163 2.84 6.16 11.43
CA ASN A 163 2.07 6.02 12.66
C ASN A 163 1.38 4.65 12.66
N TYR A 164 1.52 3.92 13.73
CA TYR A 164 0.79 2.71 14.02
C TYR A 164 -0.06 2.92 15.27
N LEU A 165 -1.38 2.83 15.11
CA LEU A 165 -2.37 2.98 16.16
C LEU A 165 -3.02 1.63 16.39
N ARG A 166 -2.58 0.95 17.45
CA ARG A 166 -3.12 -0.34 17.84
C ARG A 166 -4.52 -0.18 18.44
N ASN A 167 -5.47 -0.95 17.93
CA ASN A 167 -6.81 -1.06 18.49
C ASN A 167 -6.82 -1.97 19.72
N THR A 168 -7.10 -1.43 20.90
CA THR A 168 -7.06 -2.21 22.15
C THR A 168 -8.39 -2.86 22.51
N GLY A 169 -9.48 -2.53 21.81
CA GLY A 169 -10.83 -3.02 22.11
C GLY A 169 -11.31 -2.71 23.53
N GLN A 170 -10.57 -1.91 24.29
CA GLN A 170 -10.96 -1.52 25.65
C GLN A 170 -11.71 -0.18 25.59
N PRO A 171 -12.79 -0.02 26.37
CA PRO A 171 -13.39 1.30 26.54
C PRO A 171 -12.29 2.25 27.02
N GLY A 172 -12.02 3.31 26.27
CA GLY A 172 -11.03 4.30 26.65
C GLY A 172 -11.32 4.76 28.07
N SER A 173 -10.28 4.88 28.92
CA SER A 173 -10.39 5.60 30.16
C SER A 173 -11.02 6.95 29.81
N THR A 174 -11.98 7.41 30.59
CA THR A 174 -12.75 8.64 30.39
C THR A 174 -11.89 9.92 30.47
N ASP A 175 -10.81 9.97 29.73
CA ASP A 175 -10.12 11.21 29.42
C ASP A 175 -10.93 11.89 28.31
N SER A 176 -11.95 12.61 28.76
CA SER A 176 -12.76 13.47 27.94
C SER A 176 -11.90 14.55 27.30
N LEU A 177 -11.29 14.26 26.17
CA LEU A 177 -10.93 15.30 25.21
C LEU A 177 -12.25 15.81 24.63
N ASN A 178 -12.73 16.94 25.18
CA ASN A 178 -13.89 17.72 24.75
C ASN A 178 -15.30 17.18 25.06
N GLY A 179 -15.50 16.29 26.05
CA GLY A 179 -16.86 16.01 26.59
C GLY A 179 -17.74 15.16 25.64
N ILE A 180 -17.24 14.58 24.60
CA ILE A 180 -17.96 13.66 23.72
C ILE A 180 -17.85 12.26 24.33
N GLN A 181 -18.98 11.69 24.76
CA GLN A 181 -19.01 10.27 25.11
C GLN A 181 -18.76 9.45 23.85
N ARG A 182 -17.68 8.69 23.84
CA ARG A 182 -17.44 7.68 22.79
C ARG A 182 -18.57 6.65 22.87
N VAL A 183 -19.32 6.47 21.80
CA VAL A 183 -20.45 5.54 21.78
C VAL A 183 -19.96 4.10 21.72
N SER A 184 -18.79 3.85 21.08
CA SER A 184 -18.25 2.52 20.86
C SER A 184 -17.31 2.01 21.97
N GLY A 185 -16.70 2.85 22.76
CA GLY A 185 -15.71 2.43 23.76
C GLY A 185 -14.37 1.92 23.20
N THR A 186 -14.16 2.00 21.91
CA THR A 186 -12.91 1.61 21.24
C THR A 186 -11.80 2.62 21.51
N SER A 187 -10.60 2.16 21.81
CA SER A 187 -9.46 3.02 22.05
C SER A 187 -8.23 2.58 21.27
N PHE A 188 -7.51 3.54 20.70
CA PHE A 188 -6.27 3.34 20.01
C PHE A 188 -5.08 3.78 20.84
N VAL A 189 -3.99 2.99 20.79
CA VAL A 189 -2.72 3.31 21.43
C VAL A 189 -1.64 3.39 20.37
N GLN A 190 -0.98 4.54 20.27
CA GLN A 190 0.15 4.69 19.35
C GLN A 190 1.31 3.82 19.79
N GLN A 191 1.82 3.01 18.87
CA GLN A 191 2.94 2.11 19.06
C GLN A 191 3.95 2.23 17.91
N VAL A 192 5.08 1.57 18.06
CA VAL A 192 6.12 1.48 17.03
C VAL A 192 6.19 0.03 16.56
N LEU A 193 6.24 -0.18 15.25
CA LEU A 193 6.49 -1.50 14.68
C LEU A 193 7.99 -1.79 14.70
N PRO A 194 8.43 -2.82 15.46
CA PRO A 194 9.85 -3.11 15.61
C PRO A 194 10.51 -3.47 14.27
N GLY A 195 11.62 -2.83 13.95
CA GLY A 195 12.38 -3.08 12.72
C GLY A 195 12.06 -2.15 11.55
N ILE A 196 10.98 -1.37 11.64
CA ILE A 196 10.62 -0.37 10.62
C ILE A 196 11.22 0.97 11.00
N ALA A 197 12.19 1.42 10.19
CA ALA A 197 12.93 2.65 10.43
C ALA A 197 12.97 3.60 9.22
N TRP A 198 12.65 3.10 8.03
CA TRP A 198 12.72 3.88 6.80
C TRP A 198 11.42 4.62 6.55
N PRO A 199 11.47 5.82 5.96
CA PRO A 199 10.27 6.52 5.54
C PRO A 199 9.56 5.73 4.43
N ALA A 200 8.23 5.72 4.47
CA ALA A 200 7.38 5.13 3.47
C ALA A 200 6.34 6.16 3.00
N TYR A 201 6.07 6.15 1.71
CA TYR A 201 4.99 6.93 1.11
C TYR A 201 3.79 6.04 0.80
N ALA A 202 3.97 5.03 -0.04
CA ALA A 202 3.02 3.96 -0.27
C ALA A 202 3.38 2.72 0.56
N LEU A 203 2.37 1.95 0.95
CA LEU A 203 2.54 0.68 1.65
C LEU A 203 1.38 -0.29 1.35
N ASN A 204 1.68 -1.59 1.43
CA ASN A 204 0.66 -2.63 1.33
C ASN A 204 1.11 -3.91 2.06
N TRP A 205 0.14 -4.75 2.46
CA TRP A 205 0.32 -5.89 3.34
C TRP A 205 -0.14 -7.19 2.69
N ALA A 206 0.63 -8.25 2.84
CA ALA A 206 0.25 -9.62 2.46
C ALA A 206 1.15 -10.63 3.20
N ASP A 207 0.73 -11.88 3.28
CA ASP A 207 1.57 -13.01 3.70
C ASP A 207 2.45 -13.42 2.50
N LEU A 208 3.62 -12.81 2.38
CA LEU A 208 4.47 -12.95 1.20
C LEU A 208 5.44 -14.14 1.27
N ASP A 209 5.72 -14.67 2.44
CA ASP A 209 6.57 -15.86 2.59
C ASP A 209 5.79 -17.12 2.96
N LEU A 210 4.48 -17.02 3.10
CA LEU A 210 3.52 -18.10 3.39
C LEU A 210 3.74 -18.76 4.74
N ASP A 211 4.17 -17.98 5.73
CA ASP A 211 4.35 -18.47 7.10
C ASP A 211 3.12 -18.22 8.01
N GLY A 212 2.11 -17.52 7.49
CA GLY A 212 0.82 -17.28 8.14
C GLY A 212 0.73 -15.94 8.86
N ASP A 213 1.75 -15.08 8.80
CA ASP A 213 1.68 -13.73 9.32
C ASP A 213 1.77 -12.69 8.17
N LEU A 214 1.54 -11.42 8.49
CA LEU A 214 1.53 -10.38 7.46
C LEU A 214 2.90 -9.72 7.33
N ASP A 215 3.43 -9.78 6.12
CA ASP A 215 4.57 -9.01 5.65
C ASP A 215 4.13 -7.63 5.14
N LEU A 216 5.08 -6.73 4.99
CA LEU A 216 4.86 -5.38 4.55
C LEU A 216 5.77 -5.01 3.38
N VAL A 217 5.22 -4.43 2.33
CA VAL A 217 5.99 -3.75 1.28
C VAL A 217 5.79 -2.26 1.39
N THR A 218 6.89 -1.51 1.34
CA THR A 218 6.87 -0.05 1.36
C THR A 218 7.63 0.52 0.17
N GLY A 219 7.16 1.65 -0.33
CA GLY A 219 7.85 2.45 -1.33
C GLY A 219 8.01 3.89 -0.85
N SER A 220 9.19 4.46 -1.03
CA SER A 220 9.42 5.88 -0.78
C SER A 220 9.06 6.72 -2.00
N TYR A 221 8.70 7.99 -1.75
CA TYR A 221 8.58 9.01 -2.77
C TYR A 221 9.78 9.95 -2.65
N ASP A 222 10.88 9.58 -3.30
CA ASP A 222 12.19 10.18 -3.06
C ASP A 222 12.22 11.67 -3.41
N ALA A 223 11.46 12.11 -4.42
CA ALA A 223 11.33 13.53 -4.78
C ALA A 223 10.73 14.36 -3.64
N SER A 224 9.68 13.86 -2.98
CA SER A 224 9.09 14.52 -1.81
C SER A 224 10.05 14.60 -0.61
N LEU A 225 10.91 13.61 -0.44
CA LEU A 225 11.92 13.60 0.62
C LEU A 225 13.01 14.63 0.38
N LEU A 226 13.42 14.85 -0.89
CA LEU A 226 14.40 15.89 -1.26
C LEU A 226 13.96 17.27 -0.82
N GLU A 227 12.71 17.63 -1.07
CA GLU A 227 12.16 18.92 -0.66
C GLU A 227 12.25 19.15 0.85
N ASN A 228 11.98 18.11 1.64
CA ASN A 228 11.88 18.20 3.09
C ASN A 228 13.20 18.03 3.84
N GLN A 229 14.08 17.19 3.33
CA GLN A 229 15.36 16.87 3.97
C GLN A 229 16.52 17.66 3.36
N GLY A 230 16.27 18.41 2.29
CA GLY A 230 17.28 19.18 1.61
C GLY A 230 18.48 18.33 1.15
N ASN A 231 19.67 18.91 1.25
CA ASN A 231 20.88 18.23 0.80
C ASN A 231 21.26 17.01 1.67
N ASP A 232 20.78 16.91 2.88
CA ASP A 232 21.08 15.77 3.77
C ASP A 232 20.49 14.46 3.22
N PHE A 233 19.41 14.54 2.47
CA PHE A 233 18.84 13.39 1.78
C PHE A 233 19.74 12.86 0.64
N LEU A 234 20.42 13.74 -0.07
CA LEU A 234 21.36 13.35 -1.15
C LEU A 234 22.59 12.60 -0.63
N ILE A 235 22.92 12.77 0.63
CA ILE A 235 24.04 12.08 1.29
C ILE A 235 23.61 10.70 1.80
N GLY A 236 22.32 10.54 2.14
CA GLY A 236 21.71 9.25 2.47
C GLY A 236 21.15 8.60 1.21
N ASN A 237 21.30 7.31 1.05
CA ASN A 237 20.55 6.58 0.02
C ASN A 237 19.05 6.75 0.30
N GLY A 238 18.24 6.97 -0.73
CA GLY A 238 16.78 6.99 -0.61
C GLY A 238 16.28 5.69 0.04
N ALA A 239 15.05 5.71 0.58
CA ALA A 239 14.49 4.50 1.16
C ALA A 239 14.26 3.44 0.08
N GLY A 240 13.80 3.85 -1.10
CA GLY A 240 13.54 2.95 -2.22
C GLY A 240 12.35 2.04 -1.97
N VAL A 241 12.36 0.83 -2.50
CA VAL A 241 11.36 -0.20 -2.24
C VAL A 241 11.91 -1.22 -1.27
N LEU A 242 11.20 -1.43 -0.16
CA LEU A 242 11.56 -2.37 0.89
C LEU A 242 10.44 -3.39 1.09
N ILE A 243 10.81 -4.66 1.17
CA ILE A 243 9.97 -5.71 1.73
C ILE A 243 10.43 -5.96 3.16
N TYR A 244 9.50 -6.00 4.08
CA TYR A 244 9.73 -6.30 5.48
C TYR A 244 9.07 -7.63 5.80
N THR A 245 9.89 -8.66 5.99
CA THR A 245 9.41 -9.96 6.46
C THR A 245 9.14 -9.89 7.96
N ASN A 246 7.95 -10.25 8.37
CA ASN A 246 7.58 -10.33 9.76
C ASN A 246 8.22 -11.58 10.40
N GLN A 247 8.95 -11.41 11.46
CA GLN A 247 9.57 -12.47 12.23
C GLN A 247 9.14 -12.35 13.69
N GLU A 248 8.02 -12.99 14.03
CA GLU A 248 7.46 -12.97 15.39
C GLU A 248 7.16 -11.53 15.90
N GLY A 249 6.62 -10.67 15.04
CA GLY A 249 6.29 -9.27 15.35
C GLY A 249 7.46 -8.29 15.17
N LYS A 250 8.61 -8.76 14.67
CA LYS A 250 9.73 -7.90 14.26
C LYS A 250 9.89 -7.93 12.75
N TYR A 251 9.80 -6.77 12.14
CA TYR A 251 9.90 -6.58 10.70
C TYR A 251 11.37 -6.48 10.27
N VAL A 252 11.83 -7.40 9.41
CA VAL A 252 13.19 -7.45 8.90
C VAL A 252 13.23 -6.91 7.49
N PRO A 253 13.88 -5.75 7.23
CA PRO A 253 13.89 -5.13 5.94
C PRO A 253 14.80 -5.85 4.94
N ASN A 254 14.32 -5.96 3.71
CA ASN A 254 15.07 -6.38 2.55
C ASN A 254 14.79 -5.41 1.39
N ARG A 255 15.81 -4.81 0.82
CA ARG A 255 15.64 -3.78 -0.22
C ARG A 255 15.53 -4.42 -1.59
N LEU A 256 14.42 -4.16 -2.29
CA LEU A 256 14.17 -4.60 -3.66
C LEU A 256 14.69 -3.59 -4.71
N ALA A 257 14.56 -2.29 -4.42
CA ALA A 257 15.09 -1.21 -5.26
C ALA A 257 15.67 -0.10 -4.40
N GLU A 258 16.75 0.54 -4.87
CA GLU A 258 17.41 1.65 -4.15
C GLU A 258 16.69 2.98 -4.32
N LYS A 259 15.97 3.16 -5.42
CA LYS A 259 15.24 4.39 -5.75
C LYS A 259 13.77 4.06 -5.99
N ALA A 260 12.89 4.95 -5.59
CA ALA A 260 11.47 4.84 -5.89
C ALA A 260 10.82 6.23 -5.95
N GLN A 261 9.77 6.30 -6.75
CA GLN A 261 8.80 7.40 -6.75
C GLN A 261 7.42 6.79 -6.51
N ALA A 262 7.35 5.92 -5.47
CA ALA A 262 6.22 5.03 -5.27
C ALA A 262 4.97 5.76 -4.82
N MET A 263 3.91 5.66 -5.61
CA MET A 263 2.59 6.22 -5.33
C MET A 263 1.58 5.12 -4.96
N ALA A 264 1.78 3.90 -5.46
CA ALA A 264 0.90 2.76 -5.20
C ALA A 264 1.67 1.45 -5.18
N ILE A 265 1.15 0.45 -4.46
CA ILE A 265 1.69 -0.92 -4.41
C ILE A 265 0.53 -1.90 -4.55
N ALA A 266 0.64 -2.83 -5.50
CA ALA A 266 -0.35 -3.86 -5.74
C ALA A 266 0.27 -5.26 -5.64
N PHE A 267 -0.56 -6.23 -5.22
CA PHE A 267 -0.20 -7.64 -5.17
C PHE A 267 -1.19 -8.46 -6.00
N PHE A 268 -0.69 -9.18 -6.99
CA PHE A 268 -1.45 -10.18 -7.72
C PHE A 268 -0.53 -11.23 -8.33
N ASP A 269 -1.08 -12.32 -8.83
CA ASP A 269 -0.33 -13.42 -9.41
C ASP A 269 -0.09 -13.14 -10.91
N ILE A 270 1.05 -12.55 -11.25
CA ILE A 270 1.39 -12.14 -12.63
C ILE A 270 1.64 -13.36 -13.52
N ASN A 271 2.30 -14.39 -12.98
CA ASN A 271 2.78 -15.54 -13.73
C ASN A 271 1.88 -16.78 -13.58
N ARG A 272 0.81 -16.71 -12.80
CA ARG A 272 -0.17 -17.77 -12.51
C ARG A 272 0.44 -18.99 -11.81
N ASP A 273 1.37 -18.77 -10.92
CA ASP A 273 1.96 -19.84 -10.13
C ASP A 273 1.28 -20.04 -8.76
N GLY A 274 0.27 -19.23 -8.46
CA GLY A 274 -0.49 -19.24 -7.22
C GLY A 274 0.13 -18.41 -6.10
N LEU A 275 1.21 -17.67 -6.37
CA LEU A 275 1.87 -16.78 -5.42
C LEU A 275 1.54 -15.32 -5.75
N LYS A 276 1.52 -14.46 -4.74
CA LYS A 276 1.37 -13.03 -4.95
C LYS A 276 2.71 -12.42 -5.35
N ASP A 277 2.72 -11.74 -6.48
CA ASP A 277 3.83 -10.94 -7.00
C ASP A 277 3.66 -9.48 -6.56
N ILE A 278 4.72 -8.68 -6.66
CA ILE A 278 4.73 -7.27 -6.26
C ILE A 278 4.78 -6.38 -7.49
N VAL A 279 3.90 -5.37 -7.55
CA VAL A 279 3.99 -4.25 -8.50
C VAL A 279 4.02 -2.94 -7.72
N VAL A 280 4.92 -2.05 -8.11
CA VAL A 280 5.04 -0.70 -7.53
C VAL A 280 4.90 0.32 -8.65
N GLY A 281 3.86 1.13 -8.57
CA GLY A 281 3.62 2.27 -9.44
C GLY A 281 4.48 3.45 -9.04
N ASN A 282 5.24 3.96 -10.00
CA ASN A 282 6.16 5.08 -9.79
C ASN A 282 5.74 6.32 -10.58
N ASP A 283 5.97 7.47 -9.99
CA ASP A 283 5.84 8.77 -10.63
C ASP A 283 7.11 9.16 -11.39
N PHE A 284 6.99 10.10 -12.34
CA PHE A 284 8.09 10.63 -13.15
C PHE A 284 8.84 9.58 -14.00
N ALA A 285 10.08 9.87 -14.34
CA ALA A 285 10.93 9.04 -15.20
C ALA A 285 11.49 7.78 -14.50
N VAL A 286 10.77 7.22 -13.56
CA VAL A 286 11.06 5.92 -12.95
C VAL A 286 9.98 4.95 -13.41
N PRO A 287 10.29 3.95 -14.26
CA PRO A 287 9.32 2.96 -14.69
C PRO A 287 8.72 2.20 -13.50
N ASP A 288 7.51 1.70 -13.67
CA ASP A 288 6.91 0.82 -12.68
C ASP A 288 7.76 -0.41 -12.46
N TYR A 289 7.88 -0.81 -11.21
CA TYR A 289 8.61 -2.00 -10.84
C TYR A 289 7.68 -3.20 -10.68
N ALA A 290 8.16 -4.37 -11.09
CA ALA A 290 7.50 -5.62 -10.79
C ALA A 290 8.52 -6.68 -10.35
N TRP A 291 8.11 -7.55 -9.41
CA TRP A 291 8.90 -8.69 -8.95
C TRP A 291 8.02 -9.92 -8.84
N LEU A 292 8.49 -11.00 -9.47
CA LEU A 292 7.87 -12.32 -9.33
C LEU A 292 8.36 -13.01 -8.06
N ARG A 293 7.45 -13.59 -7.31
CA ARG A 293 7.76 -14.48 -6.21
C ARG A 293 8.22 -15.84 -6.76
N MET A 294 9.30 -16.38 -6.21
CA MET A 294 9.76 -17.72 -6.59
C MET A 294 9.42 -18.72 -5.50
N ALA A 295 8.74 -19.80 -5.89
CA ALA A 295 8.58 -20.94 -5.01
C ALA A 295 9.96 -21.50 -4.64
N THR A 296 10.29 -21.56 -3.36
CA THR A 296 11.52 -22.18 -2.87
C THR A 296 11.43 -23.69 -3.08
N THR A 297 11.85 -24.21 -4.24
CA THR A 297 11.98 -25.64 -4.47
C THR A 297 13.20 -26.16 -3.73
N THR A 298 13.02 -26.68 -2.53
CA THR A 298 13.93 -27.62 -1.93
C THR A 298 13.74 -28.97 -2.63
N SER A 299 14.29 -29.17 -3.80
CA SER A 299 14.80 -30.43 -4.37
C SER A 299 14.79 -30.41 -5.88
N SER A 300 15.87 -30.91 -6.46
CA SER A 300 16.12 -31.22 -7.86
C SER A 300 14.94 -31.93 -8.55
N GLY A 301 14.01 -31.20 -9.11
CA GLY A 301 12.95 -31.67 -9.98
C GLY A 301 12.98 -30.91 -11.30
N ASN A 302 13.18 -31.61 -12.41
CA ASN A 302 13.17 -31.10 -13.76
C ASN A 302 11.90 -30.28 -14.03
N ILE A 303 12.03 -28.98 -14.12
CA ILE A 303 10.99 -28.09 -14.66
C ILE A 303 11.04 -28.22 -16.18
N ASN A 304 10.14 -29.02 -16.75
CA ASN A 304 9.86 -29.05 -18.18
C ASN A 304 8.75 -28.03 -18.53
N SER A 305 8.93 -26.77 -18.22
CA SER A 305 8.12 -25.71 -18.83
C SER A 305 8.96 -25.02 -19.91
N LYS A 306 8.48 -25.14 -21.15
CA LYS A 306 9.05 -24.46 -22.32
C LYS A 306 8.57 -23.00 -22.38
N GLU A 307 8.42 -22.33 -21.27
CA GLU A 307 8.21 -20.90 -21.26
C GLU A 307 9.58 -20.21 -21.27
N LYS A 308 9.77 -19.33 -22.22
CA LYS A 308 10.91 -18.44 -22.33
C LYS A 308 10.91 -17.51 -21.11
N ILE A 309 11.45 -17.99 -19.99
CA ILE A 309 11.90 -17.10 -18.93
C ILE A 309 13.03 -16.31 -19.55
N LEU A 310 12.86 -15.01 -19.71
CA LEU A 310 13.93 -14.09 -20.06
C LEU A 310 15.10 -14.41 -19.14
N GLU A 311 16.26 -14.79 -19.69
CA GLU A 311 17.46 -15.10 -18.92
C GLU A 311 17.96 -13.84 -18.22
N PHE A 312 17.36 -13.50 -17.07
CA PHE A 312 17.94 -12.51 -16.17
C PHE A 312 19.14 -13.14 -15.43
N PRO A 313 20.25 -12.42 -15.30
CA PRO A 313 21.40 -12.91 -14.56
C PRO A 313 20.99 -13.25 -13.11
N TRP A 314 21.31 -14.44 -12.63
CA TRP A 314 21.06 -14.91 -11.26
C TRP A 314 21.59 -13.96 -10.16
N SER A 315 22.45 -13.00 -10.54
CA SER A 315 22.98 -11.96 -9.67
C SER A 315 21.95 -10.89 -9.25
N LEU A 316 20.75 -10.84 -9.87
CA LEU A 316 19.69 -9.87 -9.57
C LEU A 316 18.59 -10.43 -8.66
N GLN A 317 18.65 -11.71 -8.29
CA GLN A 317 17.68 -12.30 -7.39
C GLN A 317 17.92 -11.81 -5.94
N VAL A 318 16.91 -11.19 -5.36
CA VAL A 318 16.93 -10.73 -3.98
C VAL A 318 15.99 -11.61 -3.16
N ASN A 319 16.54 -12.50 -2.36
CA ASN A 319 15.81 -13.34 -1.38
C ASN A 319 14.50 -13.99 -1.89
N GLY A 320 14.53 -14.60 -3.08
CA GLY A 320 13.36 -15.27 -3.66
C GLY A 320 12.48 -14.38 -4.55
N TRP A 321 12.91 -13.14 -4.84
CA TRP A 321 12.22 -12.22 -5.73
C TRP A 321 13.02 -12.03 -7.02
N ILE A 322 12.37 -12.14 -8.17
CA ILE A 322 12.99 -11.91 -9.50
C ILE A 322 12.36 -10.66 -10.11
N PRO A 323 13.15 -9.62 -10.41
CA PRO A 323 12.62 -8.47 -11.11
C PRO A 323 12.08 -8.87 -12.49
N THR A 324 10.95 -8.31 -12.84
CA THR A 324 10.32 -8.41 -14.15
C THR A 324 9.86 -7.04 -14.62
N SER A 325 9.35 -6.92 -15.83
CA SER A 325 8.82 -5.66 -16.36
C SER A 325 7.66 -5.94 -17.31
N PHE A 326 6.78 -4.97 -17.42
CA PHE A 326 5.75 -4.92 -18.45
C PHE A 326 6.31 -4.20 -19.70
N ASP A 327 5.79 -4.56 -20.87
CA ASP A 327 6.17 -3.90 -22.13
C ASP A 327 5.67 -2.45 -22.21
N THR A 328 4.65 -2.11 -21.43
CA THR A 328 4.08 -0.77 -21.33
C THR A 328 3.74 -0.47 -19.88
N THR A 329 4.11 0.73 -19.40
CA THR A 329 3.74 1.29 -18.09
C THR A 329 3.37 2.75 -18.24
N SER A 330 2.63 3.34 -17.31
CA SER A 330 2.39 4.77 -17.25
C SER A 330 3.69 5.54 -16.98
N TYR A 331 3.78 6.79 -17.39
CA TYR A 331 4.92 7.66 -17.11
C TYR A 331 4.88 8.19 -15.68
N SER A 332 3.70 8.54 -15.21
CA SER A 332 3.45 9.01 -13.85
C SER A 332 2.34 8.19 -13.21
N THR A 333 2.66 6.96 -12.83
CA THR A 333 1.68 6.08 -12.20
C THR A 333 1.26 6.63 -10.84
N MET A 334 0.03 7.17 -10.74
CA MET A 334 -0.52 7.69 -9.50
C MET A 334 -1.21 6.60 -8.68
N SER A 335 -1.95 5.71 -9.33
CA SER A 335 -2.65 4.62 -8.65
C SER A 335 -2.52 3.30 -9.38
N LEU A 336 -2.67 2.23 -8.62
CA LEU A 336 -2.78 0.86 -9.14
C LEU A 336 -4.03 0.20 -8.57
N ASP A 337 -4.86 -0.37 -9.42
CA ASP A 337 -5.92 -1.26 -9.00
C ASP A 337 -5.95 -2.54 -9.81
N VAL A 338 -6.39 -3.63 -9.18
CA VAL A 338 -6.39 -4.98 -9.74
C VAL A 338 -7.80 -5.54 -9.68
N GLY A 339 -8.27 -6.12 -10.79
CA GLY A 339 -9.59 -6.74 -10.84
C GLY A 339 -9.78 -7.61 -12.07
N ASP A 340 -10.65 -8.60 -11.97
CA ASP A 340 -11.09 -9.46 -13.07
C ASP A 340 -12.19 -8.71 -13.84
N VAL A 341 -11.78 -7.86 -14.80
CA VAL A 341 -12.71 -6.92 -15.47
C VAL A 341 -13.48 -7.55 -16.64
N ASP A 342 -13.06 -8.72 -17.12
CA ASP A 342 -13.76 -9.42 -18.20
C ASP A 342 -14.34 -10.79 -17.77
N ASN A 343 -14.23 -11.08 -16.46
CA ASN A 343 -14.75 -12.29 -15.80
C ASN A 343 -14.15 -13.59 -16.35
N ASP A 344 -12.87 -13.56 -16.76
CA ASP A 344 -12.12 -14.73 -17.20
C ASP A 344 -11.38 -15.46 -16.05
N GLN A 345 -11.49 -14.94 -14.82
CA GLN A 345 -10.85 -15.39 -13.57
C GLN A 345 -9.35 -15.06 -13.51
N ILE A 346 -8.87 -14.17 -14.34
CA ILE A 346 -7.53 -13.64 -14.29
C ILE A 346 -7.64 -12.15 -14.02
N SER A 347 -6.83 -11.65 -13.11
CA SER A 347 -6.89 -10.24 -12.77
C SER A 347 -6.12 -9.39 -13.76
N GLU A 348 -6.70 -8.26 -14.13
CA GLU A 348 -6.08 -7.16 -14.86
C GLU A 348 -5.51 -6.14 -13.90
N LEU A 349 -4.49 -5.39 -14.34
CA LEU A 349 -3.90 -4.27 -13.63
C LEU A 349 -4.20 -2.97 -14.36
N TYR A 350 -4.79 -2.01 -13.66
CA TYR A 350 -5.01 -0.65 -14.17
C TYR A 350 -4.12 0.34 -13.43
N SER A 351 -3.44 1.20 -14.19
CA SER A 351 -2.66 2.34 -13.68
C SER A 351 -3.16 3.65 -14.25
N THR A 352 -3.22 4.68 -13.42
CA THR A 352 -3.64 6.02 -13.83
C THR A 352 -2.44 6.92 -14.11
N ASP A 353 -2.63 7.84 -15.05
CA ASP A 353 -1.70 8.90 -15.46
C ASP A 353 -2.46 10.20 -15.69
N MET A 354 -1.79 11.20 -16.26
CA MET A 354 -2.30 12.55 -16.54
C MET A 354 -2.55 12.72 -18.03
N MET A 355 -3.66 12.16 -18.55
CA MET A 355 -4.06 12.31 -19.95
C MET A 355 -5.43 13.00 -20.04
N PRO A 356 -5.54 14.12 -20.78
CA PRO A 356 -6.82 14.81 -20.94
C PRO A 356 -7.93 13.88 -21.44
N TYR A 357 -9.09 13.90 -20.81
CA TYR A 357 -10.23 13.04 -21.17
C TYR A 357 -10.96 13.50 -22.44
N ASP A 358 -10.70 14.72 -22.92
CA ASP A 358 -11.21 15.24 -24.19
C ASP A 358 -10.13 16.05 -24.92
N GLU A 359 -10.34 16.28 -26.21
CA GLU A 359 -9.43 17.02 -27.09
C GLU A 359 -9.97 18.43 -27.41
N THR A 360 -10.78 19.03 -26.52
CA THR A 360 -11.24 20.43 -26.74
C THR A 360 -10.07 21.38 -26.57
N ASP A 361 -10.09 22.48 -27.33
CA ASP A 361 -9.05 23.53 -27.29
C ASP A 361 -8.83 24.03 -25.84
N THR A 362 -9.87 24.08 -25.03
CA THR A 362 -9.80 24.55 -23.65
C THR A 362 -9.07 23.52 -22.75
N THR A 363 -9.40 22.24 -22.88
CA THR A 363 -8.75 21.19 -22.11
C THR A 363 -7.30 21.04 -22.51
N VAL A 364 -7.00 21.01 -23.81
CA VAL A 364 -5.62 20.93 -24.32
C VAL A 364 -4.79 22.11 -23.81
N ALA A 365 -5.30 23.36 -23.89
CA ALA A 365 -4.57 24.53 -23.41
C ALA A 365 -4.29 24.50 -21.89
N ALA A 366 -5.12 23.86 -21.10
CA ALA A 366 -4.88 23.69 -19.65
C ALA A 366 -3.70 22.78 -19.36
N TYR A 367 -3.45 21.76 -20.20
CA TYR A 367 -2.37 20.79 -20.07
C TYR A 367 -1.08 21.16 -20.81
N GLU A 368 -1.17 22.01 -21.86
CA GLU A 368 -0.09 22.25 -22.83
C GLU A 368 1.28 22.58 -22.21
N PRO A 369 1.41 23.45 -21.17
CA PRO A 369 2.72 23.80 -20.63
C PRO A 369 3.48 22.58 -20.06
N LEU A 370 2.77 21.59 -19.54
CA LEU A 370 3.36 20.37 -19.00
C LEU A 370 3.64 19.35 -20.11
N MET A 371 2.68 19.13 -21.01
CA MET A 371 2.76 18.13 -22.08
C MET A 371 3.90 18.44 -23.05
N ALA A 372 4.17 19.73 -23.33
CA ALA A 372 5.25 20.15 -24.22
C ALA A 372 6.66 19.78 -23.71
N ASP A 373 6.86 19.74 -22.39
CA ASP A 373 8.17 19.42 -21.80
C ASP A 373 8.43 17.92 -21.69
N MET A 374 7.39 17.10 -21.61
CA MET A 374 7.49 15.66 -21.34
C MET A 374 7.81 14.84 -22.60
N ASP A 375 7.41 15.29 -23.79
CA ASP A 375 7.55 14.53 -25.05
C ASP A 375 8.98 14.50 -25.62
N HIS A 376 9.91 15.32 -25.11
CA HIS A 376 11.23 15.54 -25.71
C HIS A 376 12.35 14.64 -25.20
N ASN A 377 12.13 13.80 -24.17
CA ASN A 377 13.19 13.08 -23.46
C ASN A 377 13.04 11.54 -23.44
N ARG A 378 12.27 10.93 -24.34
CA ARG A 378 12.08 9.48 -24.34
C ARG A 378 13.27 8.75 -24.96
N ASN A 379 13.84 7.83 -24.22
CA ASN A 379 14.84 6.89 -24.71
C ASN A 379 14.19 5.82 -25.61
N ALA A 380 14.88 5.41 -26.67
CA ALA A 380 14.41 4.28 -27.47
C ALA A 380 14.35 3.01 -26.62
N GLY A 381 13.14 2.42 -26.47
CA GLY A 381 12.91 1.24 -25.65
C GLY A 381 12.38 1.52 -24.24
N ASP A 382 12.05 2.78 -23.93
CA ASP A 382 11.35 3.15 -22.70
C ASP A 382 9.92 2.60 -22.73
N PRO A 383 9.48 1.81 -21.71
CA PRO A 383 8.14 1.26 -21.68
C PRO A 383 7.08 2.29 -21.28
N GLN A 384 7.47 3.47 -20.79
CA GLN A 384 6.55 4.46 -20.23
C GLN A 384 5.75 5.18 -21.31
N VAL A 385 4.44 5.31 -21.10
CA VAL A 385 3.51 6.09 -21.93
C VAL A 385 2.81 7.12 -21.08
N MET A 386 2.54 8.32 -21.65
CA MET A 386 1.77 9.36 -20.97
C MET A 386 0.27 9.12 -21.15
N ALA A 387 -0.23 8.05 -20.58
CA ALA A 387 -1.62 7.64 -20.62
C ALA A 387 -1.87 6.62 -19.51
N ASN A 388 -3.13 6.45 -19.15
CA ASN A 388 -3.50 5.31 -18.32
C ASN A 388 -3.20 4.00 -19.05
N VAL A 389 -2.84 2.97 -18.29
CA VAL A 389 -2.52 1.64 -18.81
C VAL A 389 -3.46 0.62 -18.19
N LEU A 390 -4.05 -0.24 -19.01
CA LEU A 390 -4.82 -1.41 -18.59
C LEU A 390 -4.11 -2.66 -19.10
N LEU A 391 -3.39 -3.32 -18.23
CA LEU A 391 -2.69 -4.58 -18.57
C LEU A 391 -3.67 -5.74 -18.49
N ILE A 392 -4.00 -6.32 -19.64
CA ILE A 392 -4.79 -7.54 -19.74
C ILE A 392 -3.93 -8.74 -20.09
N ASN A 393 -4.24 -9.89 -19.54
CA ASN A 393 -3.53 -11.12 -19.86
C ASN A 393 -4.05 -11.75 -21.15
N THR A 394 -3.17 -11.83 -22.17
CA THR A 394 -3.53 -12.42 -23.49
C THR A 394 -3.29 -13.92 -23.57
N GLY A 395 -2.82 -14.55 -22.51
CA GLY A 395 -2.58 -16.01 -22.43
C GLY A 395 -1.35 -16.50 -23.17
N VAL A 396 -0.92 -15.83 -24.23
CA VAL A 396 0.19 -16.30 -25.12
C VAL A 396 1.46 -15.46 -24.95
N VAL A 397 1.34 -14.17 -24.70
CA VAL A 397 2.45 -13.21 -24.69
C VAL A 397 2.63 -12.57 -23.32
N GLY A 398 1.77 -12.89 -22.34
CA GLY A 398 1.71 -12.22 -21.05
C GLY A 398 0.74 -11.05 -21.05
N TYR A 399 1.04 -10.04 -20.23
CA TYR A 399 0.21 -8.84 -20.10
C TYR A 399 0.51 -7.84 -21.24
N GLN A 400 -0.55 -7.26 -21.80
CA GLN A 400 -0.50 -6.24 -22.83
C GLN A 400 -1.42 -5.08 -22.48
N ASP A 401 -1.01 -3.86 -22.83
CA ASP A 401 -1.85 -2.68 -22.64
C ASP A 401 -3.05 -2.69 -23.59
N ALA A 402 -4.24 -2.55 -23.00
CA ALA A 402 -5.50 -2.49 -23.69
C ALA A 402 -6.34 -1.26 -23.31
N ALA A 403 -5.77 -0.27 -22.61
CA ALA A 403 -6.54 0.88 -22.11
C ALA A 403 -7.26 1.61 -23.25
N ARG A 404 -6.56 1.94 -24.31
CA ARG A 404 -7.12 2.67 -25.45
C ARG A 404 -8.26 1.93 -26.16
N PRO A 405 -8.13 0.66 -26.59
CA PRO A 405 -9.25 -0.05 -27.23
C PRO A 405 -10.41 -0.32 -26.26
N ARG A 406 -10.20 -0.25 -24.95
CA ARG A 406 -11.23 -0.43 -23.90
C ARG A 406 -11.86 0.88 -23.43
N GLY A 407 -11.36 2.05 -23.89
CA GLY A 407 -11.88 3.39 -23.58
C GLY A 407 -11.44 3.95 -22.23
N LEU A 408 -10.25 3.56 -21.74
CA LEU A 408 -9.72 3.93 -20.44
C LEU A 408 -8.35 4.62 -20.47
N ASP A 409 -7.79 4.91 -21.66
CA ASP A 409 -6.45 5.49 -21.81
C ASP A 409 -6.35 6.97 -21.38
N ALA A 410 -7.49 7.68 -21.32
CA ALA A 410 -7.52 9.10 -20.99
C ALA A 410 -8.72 9.41 -20.07
N THR A 411 -8.44 9.78 -18.83
CA THR A 411 -9.47 10.02 -17.80
C THR A 411 -9.31 11.35 -17.07
N GLY A 412 -8.33 12.18 -17.46
CA GLY A 412 -8.02 13.44 -16.83
C GLY A 412 -6.70 13.42 -16.09
N TRP A 413 -6.46 14.40 -15.22
CA TRP A 413 -5.36 14.38 -14.26
C TRP A 413 -5.77 13.48 -13.08
N SER A 414 -5.53 12.18 -13.28
CA SER A 414 -6.12 11.13 -12.47
C SER A 414 -5.24 10.74 -11.30
N TRP A 415 -5.75 10.89 -10.08
CA TRP A 415 -5.04 10.53 -8.86
C TRP A 415 -5.32 9.11 -8.40
N SER A 416 -6.59 8.76 -8.30
CA SER A 416 -7.00 7.42 -7.87
C SER A 416 -8.04 6.87 -8.82
N ALA A 417 -7.95 5.57 -9.06
CA ALA A 417 -8.99 4.80 -9.73
C ALA A 417 -9.26 3.54 -8.94
N LYS A 418 -10.53 3.13 -8.87
CA LYS A 418 -10.93 1.87 -8.26
C LYS A 418 -12.00 1.17 -9.06
N PHE A 419 -11.83 -0.16 -9.16
CA PHE A 419 -12.83 -1.07 -9.67
C PHE A 419 -13.88 -1.40 -8.60
N GLY A 420 -15.15 -1.43 -8.99
CA GLY A 420 -16.28 -1.83 -8.15
C GLY A 420 -17.49 -2.15 -9.02
N ASP A 421 -18.28 -3.13 -8.64
CA ASP A 421 -19.55 -3.44 -9.32
C ASP A 421 -20.63 -2.48 -8.78
N LEU A 422 -20.70 -1.29 -9.39
CA LEU A 422 -21.48 -0.16 -8.91
C LEU A 422 -22.97 -0.27 -9.23
N ASP A 423 -23.31 -0.97 -10.32
CA ASP A 423 -24.71 -1.19 -10.71
C ASP A 423 -25.20 -2.64 -10.51
N GLN A 424 -24.41 -3.44 -9.80
CA GLN A 424 -24.75 -4.82 -9.42
C GLN A 424 -25.13 -5.70 -10.62
N ASP A 425 -24.43 -5.53 -11.75
CA ASP A 425 -24.63 -6.38 -12.94
C ASP A 425 -23.63 -7.54 -13.05
N GLY A 426 -22.67 -7.63 -12.10
CA GLY A 426 -21.62 -8.66 -12.01
C GLY A 426 -20.34 -8.28 -12.72
N LEU A 427 -20.25 -7.09 -13.31
CA LEU A 427 -19.08 -6.56 -13.98
C LEU A 427 -18.44 -5.46 -13.12
N LEU A 428 -17.12 -5.42 -13.10
CA LEU A 428 -16.41 -4.36 -12.40
C LEU A 428 -16.41 -3.07 -13.22
N ASP A 429 -17.06 -2.03 -12.71
CA ASP A 429 -16.98 -0.67 -13.22
C ASP A 429 -15.75 0.04 -12.72
N LEU A 430 -15.44 1.23 -13.24
CA LEU A 430 -14.30 2.03 -12.84
C LEU A 430 -14.73 3.43 -12.42
N TYR A 431 -14.29 3.87 -11.24
CA TYR A 431 -14.41 5.25 -10.79
C TYR A 431 -13.04 5.89 -10.65
N VAL A 432 -12.88 7.12 -11.19
CA VAL A 432 -11.62 7.86 -11.25
C VAL A 432 -11.82 9.26 -10.67
N VAL A 433 -10.91 9.70 -9.79
CA VAL A 433 -10.92 11.05 -9.23
C VAL A 433 -9.79 11.89 -9.82
N ASN A 434 -10.13 13.15 -10.13
CA ASN A 434 -9.34 14.05 -10.94
C ASN A 434 -9.09 15.40 -10.26
N GLY A 435 -8.27 16.20 -10.93
CA GLY A 435 -7.97 17.58 -10.60
C GLY A 435 -6.60 17.77 -9.94
N MET A 436 -5.98 18.91 -10.24
CA MET A 436 -4.66 19.25 -9.70
C MET A 436 -4.64 20.71 -9.27
N ALA A 437 -3.96 20.99 -8.17
CA ALA A 437 -3.64 22.33 -7.73
C ALA A 437 -2.14 22.39 -7.44
N GLU A 438 -1.42 23.26 -8.15
CA GLU A 438 0.00 23.49 -7.92
C GLU A 438 0.40 24.85 -8.49
N SER A 439 1.10 25.65 -7.70
CA SER A 439 1.31 27.06 -7.96
C SER A 439 2.24 27.37 -9.14
N THR A 440 3.13 26.45 -9.51
CA THR A 440 4.10 26.66 -10.60
C THR A 440 3.67 26.01 -11.89
N VAL A 441 3.18 24.78 -11.87
CA VAL A 441 2.73 24.04 -13.06
C VAL A 441 1.50 24.70 -13.66
N PHE A 442 0.54 25.11 -12.82
CA PHE A 442 -0.71 25.73 -13.25
C PHE A 442 -0.75 27.26 -13.05
N ALA A 443 0.42 27.92 -13.09
CA ALA A 443 0.51 29.37 -12.99
C ALA A 443 -0.32 30.15 -14.02
N HIS A 444 -0.70 29.51 -15.12
CA HIS A 444 -1.52 30.05 -16.21
C HIS A 444 -3.03 29.90 -15.98
N LEU A 445 -3.46 29.12 -15.00
CA LEU A 445 -4.88 28.90 -14.65
C LEU A 445 -5.30 29.75 -13.45
N ASP A 446 -6.61 29.98 -13.34
CA ASP A 446 -7.22 30.69 -12.22
C ASP A 446 -6.98 29.88 -10.92
N ASN A 447 -6.56 30.57 -9.86
CA ASN A 447 -6.18 29.97 -8.57
C ASN A 447 -5.08 28.91 -8.66
N HIS A 448 -4.35 28.82 -9.78
CA HIS A 448 -3.34 27.79 -10.03
C HIS A 448 -3.91 26.36 -9.90
N GLU A 449 -5.10 26.15 -10.41
CA GLU A 449 -5.85 24.92 -10.22
C GLU A 449 -6.45 24.41 -11.54
N LEU A 450 -6.17 23.15 -11.86
CA LEU A 450 -6.84 22.39 -12.90
C LEU A 450 -8.09 21.74 -12.31
N ILE A 451 -9.24 22.36 -12.58
CA ILE A 451 -10.54 21.87 -12.12
C ILE A 451 -11.09 20.90 -13.15
N GLU A 452 -11.20 19.64 -12.78
CA GLU A 452 -11.75 18.57 -13.61
C GLU A 452 -12.83 17.80 -12.87
N ALA A 453 -13.80 17.29 -13.63
CA ALA A 453 -14.79 16.37 -13.05
C ALA A 453 -14.21 14.99 -12.88
N ASN A 454 -14.53 14.34 -11.76
CA ASN A 454 -14.31 12.91 -11.59
C ASN A 454 -15.05 12.14 -12.70
N GLN A 455 -14.50 11.00 -13.10
CA GLN A 455 -15.04 10.18 -14.18
C GLN A 455 -15.53 8.82 -13.65
N VAL A 456 -16.61 8.33 -14.22
CA VAL A 456 -17.11 6.98 -13.97
C VAL A 456 -17.33 6.27 -15.30
N PHE A 457 -16.89 5.02 -15.37
CA PHE A 457 -16.97 4.19 -16.56
C PHE A 457 -17.69 2.90 -16.22
N ARG A 458 -18.84 2.71 -16.85
CA ARG A 458 -19.57 1.45 -16.76
C ARG A 458 -18.92 0.39 -17.64
N ASN A 459 -18.68 -0.79 -17.09
CA ASN A 459 -18.28 -1.97 -17.84
C ASN A 459 -19.49 -2.52 -18.61
N ILE A 460 -19.34 -2.72 -19.91
CA ILE A 460 -20.42 -3.21 -20.79
C ILE A 460 -20.19 -4.65 -21.26
N GLY A 461 -19.28 -5.36 -20.57
CA GLY A 461 -18.90 -6.74 -20.81
C GLY A 461 -17.59 -6.91 -21.58
N ASN A 462 -16.92 -8.03 -21.32
CA ASN A 462 -15.60 -8.37 -21.87
C ASN A 462 -14.53 -7.30 -21.61
N GLY A 463 -14.62 -6.58 -20.48
CA GLY A 463 -13.69 -5.52 -20.10
C GLY A 463 -13.73 -4.28 -21.00
N TYR A 464 -14.83 -4.01 -21.73
CA TYR A 464 -15.05 -2.76 -22.44
C TYR A 464 -15.83 -1.76 -21.59
N PHE A 465 -15.39 -0.52 -21.60
CA PHE A 465 -15.95 0.52 -20.74
C PHE A 465 -16.57 1.66 -21.53
N LYS A 466 -17.58 2.30 -20.92
CA LYS A 466 -18.21 3.53 -21.41
C LYS A 466 -18.42 4.51 -20.27
N PRO A 467 -18.20 5.83 -20.51
CA PRO A 467 -18.57 6.85 -19.54
C PRO A 467 -20.05 6.75 -19.14
N ALA A 468 -20.34 6.89 -17.84
CA ALA A 468 -21.68 6.84 -17.25
C ALA A 468 -21.98 8.11 -16.42
N PRO A 469 -21.96 9.32 -17.03
CA PRO A 469 -22.19 10.57 -16.31
C PRO A 469 -23.60 10.67 -15.69
N GLU A 470 -24.56 9.87 -16.17
CA GLU A 470 -25.89 9.75 -15.60
C GLU A 470 -25.90 9.22 -14.17
N TRP A 471 -24.83 8.55 -13.71
CA TRP A 471 -24.69 8.10 -12.33
C TRP A 471 -24.38 9.22 -11.34
N LYS A 472 -24.10 10.45 -11.82
CA LYS A 472 -23.91 11.67 -11.01
C LYS A 472 -22.70 11.64 -10.05
N LEU A 473 -21.64 10.99 -10.48
CA LEU A 473 -20.37 10.90 -9.75
C LEU A 473 -19.33 11.94 -10.15
N GLY A 474 -19.69 12.89 -11.01
CA GLY A 474 -18.81 13.90 -11.59
C GLY A 474 -18.53 15.11 -10.66
N SER A 475 -18.01 14.87 -9.45
CA SER A 475 -17.53 15.96 -8.58
C SER A 475 -16.34 16.68 -9.19
N THR A 476 -16.24 17.99 -8.95
CA THR A 476 -15.11 18.85 -9.38
C THR A 476 -14.21 19.25 -8.22
N PHE A 477 -14.36 18.66 -7.05
CA PHE A 477 -13.34 18.78 -6.00
C PHE A 477 -12.11 17.96 -6.38
N GLY A 478 -10.91 18.46 -6.01
CA GLY A 478 -9.65 17.76 -6.29
C GLY A 478 -9.51 16.45 -5.52
N GLY A 479 -10.09 15.38 -6.07
CA GLY A 479 -10.11 14.06 -5.44
C GLY A 479 -8.71 13.45 -5.31
N ARG A 480 -8.46 12.69 -4.23
CA ARG A 480 -7.21 11.98 -3.98
C ARG A 480 -7.48 10.52 -3.65
N GLY A 481 -7.71 10.21 -2.39
CA GLY A 481 -8.04 8.85 -1.97
C GLY A 481 -9.48 8.46 -2.26
N ILE A 482 -9.69 7.19 -2.63
CA ILE A 482 -11.00 6.57 -2.80
C ILE A 482 -11.03 5.28 -1.96
N SER A 483 -12.16 5.01 -1.29
CA SER A 483 -12.49 3.69 -0.78
C SER A 483 -13.97 3.40 -1.06
N MET A 484 -14.30 2.13 -1.31
CA MET A 484 -15.64 1.67 -1.65
C MET A 484 -16.10 0.62 -0.64
N GLY A 485 -17.37 0.69 -0.23
CA GLY A 485 -17.98 -0.26 0.68
C GLY A 485 -19.45 0.04 0.89
N ASP A 486 -20.20 -0.92 1.37
CA ASP A 486 -21.61 -0.76 1.76
C ASP A 486 -21.65 -0.09 3.14
N LEU A 487 -21.94 1.19 3.17
CA LEU A 487 -21.92 2.02 4.37
C LEU A 487 -23.30 2.17 5.04
N ASP A 488 -24.39 1.94 4.31
CA ASP A 488 -25.75 1.98 4.85
C ASP A 488 -26.39 0.61 5.07
N GLY A 489 -25.66 -0.47 4.73
CA GLY A 489 -26.07 -1.84 4.97
C GLY A 489 -27.13 -2.34 3.99
N ASP A 490 -27.37 -1.66 2.88
CA ASP A 490 -28.40 -2.03 1.91
C ASP A 490 -27.90 -3.00 0.80
N GLY A 491 -26.59 -3.23 0.74
CA GLY A 491 -25.97 -4.25 -0.08
C GLY A 491 -25.35 -3.75 -1.37
N ASP A 492 -25.38 -2.45 -1.67
CA ASP A 492 -24.66 -1.90 -2.81
C ASP A 492 -23.36 -1.15 -2.36
N LEU A 493 -22.56 -0.70 -3.30
CA LEU A 493 -21.30 -0.04 -3.01
C LEU A 493 -21.46 1.48 -2.98
N ASP A 494 -21.21 2.08 -1.81
CA ASP A 494 -20.99 3.50 -1.67
C ASP A 494 -19.52 3.85 -1.90
N ILE A 495 -19.25 5.13 -2.18
CA ILE A 495 -17.90 5.62 -2.48
C ILE A 495 -17.56 6.77 -1.55
N VAL A 496 -16.43 6.68 -0.85
CA VAL A 496 -15.85 7.80 -0.08
C VAL A 496 -14.64 8.35 -0.81
N VAL A 497 -14.62 9.67 -0.99
CA VAL A 497 -13.52 10.41 -1.61
C VAL A 497 -12.94 11.42 -0.64
N ASN A 498 -11.63 11.35 -0.44
CA ASN A 498 -10.88 12.38 0.28
C ASN A 498 -10.38 13.43 -0.72
N ASN A 499 -10.85 14.68 -0.55
CA ASN A 499 -10.57 15.77 -1.47
C ASN A 499 -9.51 16.73 -0.91
N LEU A 500 -8.51 17.07 -1.72
CA LEU A 500 -7.52 18.10 -1.38
C LEU A 500 -8.19 19.49 -1.40
N ARG A 501 -7.95 20.30 -0.39
CA ARG A 501 -8.54 21.66 -0.23
C ARG A 501 -10.06 21.68 -0.35
N GLY A 502 -10.70 20.56 0.03
CA GLY A 502 -12.14 20.40 -0.03
C GLY A 502 -12.64 19.48 1.07
N PRO A 503 -13.96 19.50 1.33
CA PRO A 503 -14.56 18.53 2.23
C PRO A 503 -14.52 17.14 1.61
N ALA A 504 -14.32 16.12 2.43
CA ALA A 504 -14.51 14.76 1.98
C ALA A 504 -15.97 14.53 1.58
N GLN A 505 -16.18 13.66 0.60
CA GLN A 505 -17.48 13.35 0.04
C GLN A 505 -17.82 11.87 0.18
N LEU A 506 -19.07 11.58 0.46
CA LEU A 506 -19.69 10.28 0.35
C LEU A 506 -20.67 10.31 -0.81
N PHE A 507 -20.53 9.40 -1.74
CA PHE A 507 -21.50 9.16 -2.79
C PHE A 507 -22.28 7.89 -2.43
N GLU A 508 -23.50 8.10 -1.96
CA GLU A 508 -24.45 7.06 -1.61
C GLU A 508 -25.06 6.47 -2.88
N ASN A 509 -24.99 5.17 -3.04
CA ASN A 509 -25.53 4.47 -4.20
C ASN A 509 -27.07 4.39 -4.12
N ARG A 510 -27.75 4.74 -5.19
CA ARG A 510 -29.21 4.70 -5.30
C ARG A 510 -29.68 4.13 -6.65
N LEU A 511 -28.80 3.35 -7.30
CA LEU A 511 -29.12 2.74 -8.59
C LEU A 511 -30.17 1.64 -8.46
N CYS A 512 -30.14 0.88 -7.37
CA CYS A 512 -31.08 -0.24 -7.08
C CYS A 512 -31.22 -1.24 -8.25
N SER A 513 -30.16 -1.55 -8.96
CA SER A 513 -30.23 -2.25 -10.24
C SER A 513 -30.10 -3.77 -10.12
N GLY A 514 -29.51 -4.27 -9.03
CA GLY A 514 -29.23 -5.70 -8.83
C GLY A 514 -29.46 -6.19 -7.41
N GLU A 515 -28.77 -7.24 -7.05
CA GLU A 515 -28.66 -7.83 -5.71
C GLU A 515 -27.19 -8.13 -5.42
N SER A 516 -26.84 -8.37 -4.16
CA SER A 516 -25.47 -8.66 -3.78
C SER A 516 -25.30 -9.81 -2.80
N LEU A 517 -24.06 -10.26 -2.69
CA LEU A 517 -23.55 -11.11 -1.64
C LEU A 517 -22.29 -10.46 -1.09
N GLN A 518 -22.24 -10.23 0.23
CA GLN A 518 -21.05 -9.76 0.90
C GLN A 518 -20.38 -10.87 1.69
N VAL A 519 -19.05 -10.83 1.81
CA VAL A 519 -18.28 -11.89 2.46
C VAL A 519 -17.20 -11.29 3.36
N ASP A 520 -17.28 -11.59 4.65
CA ASP A 520 -16.23 -11.35 5.63
C ASP A 520 -15.50 -12.65 5.95
N LEU A 521 -14.18 -12.69 5.74
CA LEU A 521 -13.36 -13.86 5.99
C LEU A 521 -12.54 -13.70 7.27
N HIS A 522 -12.54 -14.77 8.07
CA HIS A 522 -11.76 -14.85 9.29
C HIS A 522 -10.98 -16.16 9.35
N TRP A 523 -9.71 -16.05 9.76
CA TRP A 523 -8.84 -17.20 9.92
C TRP A 523 -8.26 -17.25 11.33
N TYR A 524 -8.68 -18.23 12.13
CA TYR A 524 -8.35 -18.34 13.54
C TYR A 524 -7.53 -19.59 13.86
N ASN A 525 -6.79 -19.51 14.96
CA ASN A 525 -6.13 -20.67 15.55
C ASN A 525 -7.10 -21.53 16.37
N ASP A 526 -6.90 -22.85 16.39
CA ASP A 526 -7.77 -23.83 17.09
C ASP A 526 -7.75 -23.74 18.64
N SER A 527 -7.00 -22.81 19.24
CA SER A 527 -6.87 -22.72 20.69
C SER A 527 -7.68 -21.56 21.29
N PRO A 528 -8.87 -21.82 21.84
CA PRO A 528 -9.68 -20.78 22.50
C PRO A 528 -9.11 -20.30 23.85
N LEU A 529 -7.93 -20.74 24.26
CA LEU A 529 -7.35 -20.45 25.57
C LEU A 529 -5.97 -19.75 25.52
N ALA A 530 -5.41 -19.49 24.36
CA ALA A 530 -4.12 -18.84 24.26
C ALA A 530 -4.28 -17.31 24.07
N PHE A 531 -4.23 -16.57 25.18
CA PHE A 531 -4.13 -15.10 25.19
C PHE A 531 -2.74 -14.59 24.74
N GLN A 532 -1.85 -15.45 24.28
CA GLN A 532 -0.56 -15.09 23.68
C GLN A 532 -0.26 -16.05 22.51
N PRO A 533 0.02 -15.54 21.30
CA PRO A 533 0.40 -16.37 20.15
C PRO A 533 1.64 -17.19 20.47
N GLN A 534 1.59 -18.50 20.18
CA GLN A 534 2.74 -19.38 20.27
C GLN A 534 3.37 -19.56 18.88
N MET A 535 4.65 -19.90 18.84
CA MET A 535 5.41 -20.11 17.61
C MET A 535 4.68 -21.04 16.62
N GLY A 536 4.39 -20.56 15.39
CA GLY A 536 3.65 -21.28 14.35
C GLY A 536 2.14 -21.05 14.33
N GLU A 537 1.66 -20.00 15.00
CA GLU A 537 0.26 -19.58 14.98
C GLU A 537 0.00 -18.62 13.82
N ILE A 538 -1.18 -18.79 13.16
CA ILE A 538 -1.64 -17.91 12.10
C ILE A 538 -1.93 -16.52 12.67
N ARG A 539 -1.38 -15.52 12.01
CA ARG A 539 -1.50 -14.12 12.38
C ARG A 539 -2.22 -13.28 11.31
N ASN A 540 -2.60 -13.88 10.18
CA ASN A 540 -3.42 -13.26 9.15
C ASN A 540 -4.91 -13.50 9.43
N THR A 541 -5.43 -12.89 10.48
CA THR A 541 -6.79 -13.16 11.00
C THR A 541 -7.90 -12.74 10.04
N ARG A 542 -7.63 -11.76 9.18
CA ARG A 542 -8.57 -11.27 8.14
C ARG A 542 -8.39 -11.95 6.80
N ALA A 543 -7.57 -13.01 6.75
CA ALA A 543 -7.34 -13.81 5.55
C ALA A 543 -6.89 -12.98 4.31
N ILE A 544 -6.07 -11.94 4.52
CA ILE A 544 -5.52 -11.10 3.45
C ILE A 544 -4.78 -12.00 2.45
N GLY A 545 -5.02 -11.78 1.16
CA GLY A 545 -4.47 -12.58 0.06
C GLY A 545 -5.37 -13.73 -0.41
N THR A 546 -6.49 -14.00 0.29
CA THR A 546 -7.50 -14.98 -0.15
C THR A 546 -8.15 -14.52 -1.45
N VAL A 547 -8.33 -15.45 -2.39
CA VAL A 547 -9.12 -15.26 -3.61
C VAL A 547 -10.43 -16.02 -3.51
N VAL A 548 -11.52 -15.35 -3.85
CA VAL A 548 -12.88 -15.89 -3.72
C VAL A 548 -13.58 -15.88 -5.06
N TYR A 549 -14.14 -17.04 -5.45
CA TYR A 549 -14.90 -17.22 -6.68
C TYR A 549 -16.35 -17.48 -6.35
N LEU A 550 -17.25 -16.60 -6.78
CA LEU A 550 -18.69 -16.80 -6.70
C LEU A 550 -19.20 -17.36 -8.03
N LYS A 551 -19.76 -18.58 -8.00
CA LYS A 551 -20.34 -19.25 -9.16
C LYS A 551 -21.84 -19.03 -9.18
N THR A 552 -22.36 -18.48 -10.29
CA THR A 552 -23.76 -18.10 -10.41
C THR A 552 -24.36 -18.48 -11.79
N SER A 553 -25.66 -18.29 -11.94
CA SER A 553 -26.31 -18.41 -13.25
C SER A 553 -26.02 -17.24 -14.21
N ALA A 554 -25.51 -16.12 -13.70
CA ALA A 554 -25.13 -14.93 -14.47
C ALA A 554 -23.66 -14.94 -14.91
N GLY A 555 -22.82 -15.74 -14.24
CA GLY A 555 -21.38 -15.82 -14.50
C GLY A 555 -20.59 -16.29 -13.29
N ASN A 556 -19.27 -16.29 -13.41
CA ASN A 556 -18.35 -16.51 -12.29
C ASN A 556 -17.70 -15.18 -11.99
N PHE A 557 -17.66 -14.79 -10.73
CA PHE A 557 -17.12 -13.51 -10.28
C PHE A 557 -15.95 -13.76 -9.34
N THR A 558 -14.87 -13.02 -9.53
CA THR A 558 -13.63 -13.13 -8.74
C THR A 558 -13.43 -11.90 -7.90
N ARG A 559 -13.09 -12.05 -6.61
CA ARG A 559 -12.65 -10.98 -5.70
C ARG A 559 -11.52 -11.49 -4.82
N ASP A 560 -10.64 -10.60 -4.40
CA ASP A 560 -9.56 -10.94 -3.47
C ASP A 560 -9.58 -10.03 -2.23
N VAL A 561 -9.18 -10.60 -1.09
CA VAL A 561 -9.05 -9.85 0.16
C VAL A 561 -7.70 -9.16 0.18
N ARG A 562 -7.72 -7.84 0.20
CA ARG A 562 -6.53 -6.98 0.19
C ARG A 562 -6.65 -5.85 1.20
N VAL A 563 -5.54 -5.21 1.54
CA VAL A 563 -5.50 -4.10 2.51
C VAL A 563 -5.57 -2.75 1.81
N ALA A 564 -4.96 -2.63 0.64
CA ALA A 564 -4.87 -1.36 -0.07
C ALA A 564 -4.92 -1.53 -1.59
N SER A 565 -5.50 -0.54 -2.25
CA SER A 565 -5.49 -0.35 -3.70
C SER A 565 -5.72 1.11 -4.06
N GLY A 566 -5.66 1.45 -5.35
CA GLY A 566 -5.81 2.81 -5.81
C GLY A 566 -4.64 3.70 -5.37
N TYR A 567 -4.93 4.93 -4.97
CA TYR A 567 -3.96 5.92 -4.51
C TYR A 567 -4.02 6.08 -2.99
N LEU A 568 -2.98 5.65 -2.28
CA LEU A 568 -2.76 5.87 -0.83
C LEU A 568 -3.94 5.46 0.07
N SER A 569 -4.83 4.59 -0.39
CA SER A 569 -6.09 4.26 0.26
C SER A 569 -6.18 2.80 0.66
N GLY A 570 -6.92 2.53 1.74
CA GLY A 570 -7.20 1.19 2.23
C GLY A 570 -8.54 0.67 1.70
N ASP A 571 -8.58 -0.64 1.47
CA ASP A 571 -9.80 -1.37 1.13
C ASP A 571 -10.42 -2.00 2.38
N PRO A 572 -11.75 -2.09 2.48
CA PRO A 572 -12.37 -2.89 3.53
C PRO A 572 -12.06 -4.38 3.29
N PRO A 573 -11.83 -5.16 4.35
CA PRO A 573 -11.62 -6.61 4.21
C PRO A 573 -12.91 -7.36 3.79
N ARG A 574 -14.04 -6.67 3.73
CA ARG A 574 -15.35 -7.19 3.30
C ARG A 574 -15.44 -7.19 1.78
N LEU A 575 -15.60 -8.38 1.19
CA LEU A 575 -15.77 -8.54 -0.25
C LEU A 575 -17.22 -8.28 -0.66
N HIS A 576 -17.40 -7.64 -1.81
CA HIS A 576 -18.69 -7.38 -2.43
C HIS A 576 -18.80 -8.08 -3.80
N PHE A 577 -19.89 -8.81 -3.98
CA PHE A 577 -20.28 -9.43 -5.25
C PHE A 577 -21.68 -8.93 -5.62
N GLY A 578 -21.77 -8.05 -6.62
CA GLY A 578 -23.03 -7.67 -7.23
C GLY A 578 -23.43 -8.68 -8.32
N PHE A 579 -24.71 -8.77 -8.61
CA PHE A 579 -25.26 -9.59 -9.69
C PHE A 579 -26.69 -9.19 -10.03
N PRO A 580 -27.17 -9.46 -11.27
CA PRO A 580 -28.53 -9.15 -11.69
C PRO A 580 -29.58 -9.80 -10.79
N THR A 581 -30.73 -9.15 -10.61
CA THR A 581 -31.85 -9.68 -9.86
C THR A 581 -32.31 -11.04 -10.42
N ASN A 582 -32.72 -11.95 -9.53
CA ASN A 582 -33.09 -13.34 -9.84
C ASN A 582 -31.92 -14.23 -10.29
N THR A 583 -30.68 -13.85 -10.02
CA THR A 583 -29.49 -14.70 -10.22
C THR A 583 -29.51 -15.86 -9.23
N SER A 584 -29.33 -17.10 -9.73
CA SER A 584 -29.16 -18.27 -8.86
C SER A 584 -27.72 -18.39 -8.44
N LEU A 585 -27.45 -18.40 -7.12
CA LEU A 585 -26.13 -18.60 -6.55
C LEU A 585 -25.86 -20.10 -6.36
N TYR A 586 -24.76 -20.62 -6.92
CA TYR A 586 -24.42 -22.03 -6.88
C TYR A 586 -23.47 -22.40 -5.76
N SER A 587 -22.31 -21.70 -5.70
CA SER A 587 -21.27 -21.94 -4.70
C SER A 587 -20.33 -20.76 -4.58
N LEU A 588 -19.77 -20.61 -3.38
CA LEU A 588 -18.65 -19.70 -3.07
C LEU A 588 -17.42 -20.58 -2.82
N GLU A 589 -16.40 -20.45 -3.67
CA GLU A 589 -15.15 -21.17 -3.57
C GLU A 589 -14.08 -20.23 -3.04
N ILE A 590 -13.47 -20.56 -1.89
CA ILE A 590 -12.56 -19.72 -1.14
C ILE A 590 -11.17 -20.34 -1.17
N HIS A 591 -10.23 -19.71 -1.85
CA HIS A 591 -8.83 -20.11 -1.95
C HIS A 591 -8.03 -19.34 -0.91
N TRP A 592 -7.74 -19.99 0.21
CA TRP A 592 -7.01 -19.38 1.33
C TRP A 592 -5.51 -19.20 1.00
N PRO A 593 -4.79 -18.30 1.69
CA PRO A 593 -3.38 -18.02 1.40
C PRO A 593 -2.46 -19.26 1.51
N ASP A 594 -2.83 -20.25 2.32
CA ASP A 594 -2.11 -21.53 2.47
C ASP A 594 -2.47 -22.59 1.43
N ASN A 595 -3.10 -22.20 0.31
CA ASN A 595 -3.55 -23.06 -0.78
C ASN A 595 -4.64 -24.09 -0.39
N VAL A 596 -5.28 -23.94 0.76
CA VAL A 596 -6.46 -24.72 1.09
C VAL A 596 -7.69 -24.09 0.42
N VAL A 597 -8.60 -24.93 -0.08
CA VAL A 597 -9.83 -24.49 -0.70
C VAL A 597 -11.01 -24.88 0.18
N SER A 598 -11.93 -23.94 0.43
CA SER A 598 -13.21 -24.18 1.09
C SER A 598 -14.35 -23.88 0.11
N ILE A 599 -15.43 -24.65 0.19
CA ILE A 599 -16.61 -24.44 -0.66
C ILE A 599 -17.83 -24.26 0.23
N VAL A 600 -18.56 -23.17 0.02
CA VAL A 600 -19.82 -22.86 0.68
C VAL A 600 -20.94 -22.95 -0.35
N THR A 601 -22.01 -23.66 0.00
CA THR A 601 -23.25 -23.79 -0.79
C THR A 601 -24.43 -23.25 0.02
N ASP A 602 -25.63 -23.32 -0.52
CA ASP A 602 -26.86 -22.81 0.12
C ASP A 602 -26.82 -21.31 0.35
N LEU A 603 -26.31 -20.58 -0.65
CA LEU A 603 -26.18 -19.14 -0.67
C LEU A 603 -27.53 -18.45 -0.91
N SER A 604 -27.71 -17.31 -0.33
CA SER A 604 -28.88 -16.44 -0.55
C SER A 604 -28.44 -15.04 -0.97
N PRO A 605 -29.13 -14.40 -1.93
CA PRO A 605 -28.84 -13.00 -2.25
C PRO A 605 -29.21 -12.06 -1.08
N GLN A 606 -28.67 -10.86 -1.11
CA GLN A 606 -28.84 -9.81 -0.08
C GLN A 606 -28.47 -10.33 1.32
N THR A 607 -27.28 -10.92 1.41
CA THR A 607 -26.74 -11.41 2.68
C THR A 607 -25.28 -11.07 2.84
N LEU A 608 -24.88 -10.81 4.10
CA LEU A 608 -23.49 -10.81 4.54
C LEU A 608 -23.16 -12.21 5.09
N LEU A 609 -22.18 -12.87 4.50
CA LEU A 609 -21.62 -14.12 4.99
C LEU A 609 -20.37 -13.85 5.82
N LYS A 610 -20.38 -14.25 7.08
CA LYS A 610 -19.20 -14.28 7.95
C LYS A 610 -18.66 -15.71 7.93
N VAL A 611 -17.54 -15.92 7.25
CA VAL A 611 -16.92 -17.24 7.06
C VAL A 611 -15.67 -17.34 7.90
N SER A 612 -15.68 -18.27 8.85
CA SER A 612 -14.56 -18.51 9.76
C SER A 612 -13.92 -19.85 9.50
N ARG A 613 -12.61 -19.86 9.29
CA ARG A 613 -11.80 -21.07 9.19
C ARG A 613 -10.93 -21.22 10.44
N LEU A 614 -10.90 -22.43 11.00
CA LEU A 614 -9.99 -22.81 12.06
C LEU A 614 -8.80 -23.53 11.44
N SER A 615 -7.58 -23.07 11.72
CA SER A 615 -6.38 -23.82 11.36
C SER A 615 -6.24 -25.02 12.28
N GLY A 616 -6.43 -26.21 11.74
CA GLY A 616 -5.95 -27.41 12.42
C GLY A 616 -4.42 -27.33 12.53
N PHE A 617 -3.83 -27.76 13.64
CA PHE A 617 -2.39 -27.83 13.83
C PHE A 617 -1.68 -28.37 12.58
N PHE A 618 -1.02 -27.54 11.80
CA PHE A 618 0.00 -28.00 10.85
C PHE A 618 1.19 -28.50 11.67
N ARG A 619 1.11 -29.74 12.16
CA ARG A 619 2.33 -30.48 12.35
C ARG A 619 2.99 -30.54 10.98
N ASN A 620 4.16 -29.89 10.87
CA ASN A 620 5.11 -30.18 9.82
C ASN A 620 5.06 -31.68 9.53
N SER A 621 4.33 -32.10 8.52
CA SER A 621 4.44 -33.44 7.96
C SER A 621 5.78 -33.48 7.23
N ARG A 622 6.87 -33.58 8.01
CA ARG A 622 8.08 -34.18 7.48
C ARG A 622 7.64 -35.46 6.82
N ILE A 623 7.72 -35.52 5.52
CA ILE A 623 7.65 -36.77 4.75
C ILE A 623 8.49 -37.79 5.52
N PRO A 624 7.97 -38.98 5.90
CA PRO A 624 8.73 -39.95 6.61
C PRO A 624 9.95 -40.34 5.75
N GLN A 625 11.12 -39.88 6.10
CA GLN A 625 12.34 -40.52 5.63
C GLN A 625 12.34 -41.93 6.18
N LYS A 626 12.30 -42.90 5.28
CA LYS A 626 12.49 -44.32 5.53
C LYS A 626 13.78 -44.51 6.31
N ASP A 627 13.65 -44.98 7.55
CA ASP A 627 14.76 -45.37 8.39
C ASP A 627 15.67 -46.36 7.64
N SER A 628 16.88 -45.93 7.33
CA SER A 628 18.01 -46.83 7.11
C SER A 628 18.98 -46.65 8.26
N VAL A 629 18.92 -47.60 9.17
CA VAL A 629 19.92 -47.85 10.20
C VAL A 629 21.25 -48.18 9.52
N VAL A 630 22.27 -47.35 9.68
CA VAL A 630 23.67 -47.76 9.60
C VAL A 630 24.51 -46.99 10.61
N ASP A 631 25.19 -47.74 11.35
CA ASP A 631 26.19 -47.65 12.40
C ASP A 631 27.10 -46.42 12.45
N GLN A 632 27.33 -46.00 13.69
CA GLN A 632 28.46 -45.16 14.10
C GLN A 632 29.79 -45.88 13.89
N LYS A 633 30.78 -45.23 13.31
CA LYS A 633 32.18 -45.07 13.75
C LYS A 633 33.10 -44.58 12.63
N LYS A 634 33.95 -43.67 13.05
CA LYS A 634 35.30 -43.35 12.53
C LYS A 634 35.43 -42.09 11.67
N GLU A 635 36.09 -41.20 12.27
CA GLU A 635 37.43 -40.62 12.06
C GLU A 635 37.44 -39.18 11.52
N GLU A 636 37.85 -38.32 12.45
CA GLU A 636 38.60 -37.09 12.32
C GLU A 636 39.71 -37.16 11.26
N LYS A 637 39.73 -36.23 10.30
CA LYS A 637 40.99 -35.60 9.82
C LYS A 637 40.73 -34.50 8.77
N ASP A 638 41.13 -33.32 9.15
CA ASP A 638 41.76 -32.24 8.38
C ASP A 638 41.44 -32.06 6.89
N ARG A 639 40.84 -30.89 6.57
CA ARG A 639 41.52 -29.93 5.64
C ARG A 639 40.87 -28.55 5.67
N ASN A 640 41.67 -27.60 6.12
CA ASN A 640 41.54 -26.16 5.91
C ASN A 640 41.25 -25.81 4.43
N ILE A 641 40.15 -25.08 4.22
CA ILE A 641 40.05 -24.12 3.12
C ILE A 641 39.52 -22.82 3.72
N LYS A 642 40.38 -21.84 3.81
CA LYS A 642 40.05 -20.47 4.18
C LYS A 642 39.23 -19.84 3.06
N GLN A 643 37.96 -19.60 3.29
CA GLN A 643 37.20 -18.59 2.54
C GLN A 643 37.22 -17.29 3.39
N ALA A 644 37.76 -16.25 2.78
CA ALA A 644 37.85 -14.94 3.37
C ALA A 644 36.45 -14.29 3.38
N TYR A 645 35.90 -14.10 4.56
CA TYR A 645 34.80 -13.16 4.80
C TYR A 645 35.40 -11.77 5.05
N PRO A 646 34.71 -10.67 4.65
CA PRO A 646 35.17 -9.33 5.03
C PRO A 646 35.17 -9.19 6.56
N PRO A 647 36.07 -8.38 7.13
CA PRO A 647 36.34 -8.38 8.56
C PRO A 647 35.11 -7.83 9.33
N LYS A 648 34.63 -8.64 10.29
CA LYS A 648 33.85 -8.12 11.40
C LYS A 648 34.70 -7.03 12.07
N ILE A 649 34.13 -5.82 12.17
CA ILE A 649 34.72 -4.80 13.03
C ILE A 649 34.49 -5.25 14.48
N GLU A 650 35.48 -5.90 15.05
CA GLU A 650 35.53 -6.13 16.50
C GLU A 650 36.01 -4.84 17.15
N CYS A 651 35.27 -4.38 18.13
CA CYS A 651 35.58 -3.18 18.92
C CYS A 651 36.86 -3.27 19.77
N ASP A 652 37.67 -4.32 19.64
CA ASP A 652 38.83 -4.58 20.48
C ASP A 652 40.19 -4.06 19.94
N ALA A 653 40.23 -3.42 18.77
CA ALA A 653 41.52 -3.01 18.18
C ALA A 653 42.06 -1.67 18.63
N LEU A 654 41.39 -0.92 19.49
CA LEU A 654 41.89 0.32 20.07
C LEU A 654 41.58 0.31 21.57
N ASN A 655 42.59 -0.03 22.33
CA ASN A 655 42.67 -0.05 23.78
C ASN A 655 42.24 1.30 24.41
N ARG A 656 40.97 1.65 24.31
CA ARG A 656 40.24 2.67 25.07
C ARG A 656 38.88 2.10 25.46
N GLN A 657 38.82 1.69 26.76
CA GLN A 657 37.55 1.47 27.44
C GLN A 657 36.74 2.77 27.40
N SER A 658 35.85 2.89 26.41
CA SER A 658 34.73 3.80 26.45
C SER A 658 33.56 3.06 25.86
N GLU A 659 32.77 2.51 26.74
CA GLU A 659 31.34 2.18 26.67
C GLU A 659 30.75 2.05 25.24
N CYS A 660 30.79 0.85 24.72
CA CYS A 660 29.80 0.42 23.72
C CYS A 660 28.42 0.56 24.38
N LEU A 661 27.68 1.60 24.05
CA LEU A 661 26.31 1.79 24.47
C LEU A 661 25.48 0.59 24.00
N LYS A 662 25.15 -0.29 24.93
CA LYS A 662 24.03 -1.22 24.75
C LYS A 662 22.77 -0.36 24.57
N VAL A 663 22.27 -0.27 23.35
CA VAL A 663 20.99 0.36 23.05
C VAL A 663 19.89 -0.56 23.60
N THR A 664 19.59 -0.39 24.87
CA THR A 664 18.45 -1.03 25.54
C THR A 664 17.53 0.03 26.12
N ASN A 665 17.14 1.03 25.35
CA ASN A 665 15.99 1.87 25.66
C ASN A 665 15.77 2.82 24.46
N VAL A 666 14.62 2.74 23.85
CA VAL A 666 14.13 3.76 22.92
C VAL A 666 13.96 5.04 23.75
N LEU A 667 14.87 5.98 23.56
CA LEU A 667 14.78 7.30 24.19
C LEU A 667 13.66 8.07 23.46
N SER A 668 12.82 8.76 24.21
CA SER A 668 11.90 9.74 23.63
C SER A 668 12.69 10.79 22.83
N GLU A 669 12.13 11.37 21.78
CA GLU A 669 12.77 12.41 20.95
C GLU A 669 13.43 13.51 21.80
N GLU A 670 12.76 13.97 22.85
CA GLU A 670 13.32 14.96 23.80
C GLU A 670 14.61 14.50 24.50
N LYS A 671 14.72 13.23 24.87
CA LYS A 671 15.92 12.67 25.49
C LYS A 671 17.05 12.51 24.49
N PHE A 672 16.73 12.16 23.25
CA PHE A 672 17.69 12.07 22.16
C PHE A 672 18.25 13.46 21.82
N ASP A 673 17.39 14.46 21.68
CA ASP A 673 17.78 15.87 21.47
C ASP A 673 18.65 16.41 22.61
N GLN A 674 18.33 16.10 23.86
CA GLN A 674 19.14 16.49 25.01
C GLN A 674 20.54 15.86 24.98
N GLN A 675 20.64 14.58 24.58
CA GLN A 675 21.93 13.91 24.41
C GLN A 675 22.73 14.49 23.26
N LEU A 676 22.08 14.75 22.12
CA LEU A 676 22.69 15.36 20.95
C LEU A 676 23.22 16.76 21.28
N ARG A 677 22.46 17.62 21.95
CA ARG A 677 22.87 18.94 22.43
C ARG A 677 24.07 18.85 23.37
N LYS A 678 24.12 17.82 24.22
CA LYS A 678 25.24 17.58 25.13
C LYS A 678 26.51 17.20 24.37
N ILE A 679 26.41 16.35 23.34
CA ILE A 679 27.54 15.97 22.47
C ILE A 679 28.04 17.20 21.69
N ILE A 680 27.13 17.97 21.08
CA ILE A 680 27.48 19.23 20.38
C ILE A 680 28.24 20.19 21.29
N ALA A 681 27.74 20.37 22.51
CA ALA A 681 28.41 21.25 23.50
C ALA A 681 29.78 20.70 23.98
N GLN A 682 29.89 19.35 24.16
CA GLN A 682 31.15 18.72 24.57
C GLN A 682 32.28 18.84 23.53
N HIS A 683 31.88 18.83 22.24
CA HIS A 683 32.84 18.92 21.14
C HIS A 683 33.00 20.34 20.59
N GLY A 684 32.36 21.34 21.24
CA GLY A 684 32.46 22.74 20.83
C GLY A 684 31.91 23.02 19.44
N LEU A 685 30.99 22.14 18.98
CA LEU A 685 30.32 22.32 17.69
C LEU A 685 29.34 23.49 17.87
N THR A 686 29.69 24.63 17.35
CA THR A 686 28.80 25.79 17.27
C THR A 686 28.06 25.69 15.95
N GLY A 687 26.78 26.03 15.94
CA GLY A 687 25.97 26.06 14.70
C GLY A 687 26.62 26.84 13.56
N GLU A 688 25.91 27.45 12.69
CA GLU A 688 26.43 28.14 11.50
C GLU A 688 27.72 28.91 11.77
N PRO A 689 28.83 28.61 11.07
CA PRO A 689 30.13 29.21 11.29
C PRO A 689 30.18 30.72 10.99
N ARG A 690 29.17 31.26 10.28
CA ARG A 690 29.00 32.70 9.98
C ARG A 690 27.51 33.06 10.09
N ASN A 691 27.23 34.33 10.42
CA ASN A 691 25.89 34.88 10.41
C ASN A 691 25.36 34.88 8.98
N ALA A 692 24.08 34.53 8.81
CA ALA A 692 23.40 34.51 7.50
C ALA A 692 23.48 35.87 6.75
N HIS A 693 23.75 36.96 7.45
CA HIS A 693 23.93 38.28 6.86
C HIS A 693 25.23 38.44 6.05
N ASP A 694 26.22 37.56 6.22
CA ASP A 694 27.51 37.66 5.51
C ASP A 694 27.53 36.88 4.18
N MET A 695 26.45 36.13 3.90
CA MET A 695 26.33 35.35 2.67
C MET A 695 25.57 36.12 1.58
N PRO A 696 26.13 36.22 0.34
CA PRO A 696 25.40 36.82 -0.76
C PRO A 696 24.15 36.00 -1.05
N SER A 697 23.04 36.69 -1.37
CA SER A 697 21.81 36.01 -1.77
C SER A 697 22.02 35.21 -3.04
N ILE A 698 21.46 33.98 -3.08
CA ILE A 698 21.48 33.14 -4.29
C ILE A 698 20.83 33.83 -5.50
N ASN A 699 19.95 34.79 -5.25
CA ASN A 699 19.27 35.58 -6.28
C ASN A 699 20.07 36.77 -6.79
N GLU A 700 21.23 37.05 -6.21
CA GLU A 700 22.10 38.13 -6.72
C GLU A 700 22.60 37.80 -8.13
N PRO A 701 22.72 38.81 -9.02
CA PRO A 701 23.16 38.60 -10.40
C PRO A 701 24.50 37.87 -10.51
N LEU A 702 25.45 38.13 -9.58
CA LEU A 702 26.74 37.45 -9.55
C LEU A 702 26.62 35.97 -9.15
N ALA A 703 25.78 35.65 -8.18
CA ALA A 703 25.51 34.29 -7.77
C ALA A 703 24.82 33.50 -8.89
N GLN A 704 23.85 34.11 -9.59
CA GLN A 704 23.18 33.52 -10.74
C GLN A 704 24.13 33.33 -11.93
N LEU A 705 25.04 34.25 -12.17
CA LEU A 705 26.08 34.07 -13.19
C LEU A 705 27.01 32.90 -12.80
N GLY A 706 27.46 32.81 -11.54
CA GLY A 706 28.27 31.72 -11.03
C GLY A 706 27.58 30.36 -11.20
N LYS A 707 26.28 30.26 -10.88
CA LYS A 707 25.46 29.05 -11.12
C LYS A 707 25.47 28.65 -12.60
N LYS A 708 25.20 29.56 -13.51
CA LYS A 708 25.20 29.27 -14.95
C LYS A 708 26.58 28.82 -15.44
N LEU A 709 27.66 29.41 -14.97
CA LEU A 709 29.01 29.03 -15.34
C LEU A 709 29.39 27.64 -14.77
N PHE A 710 28.96 27.32 -13.56
CA PHE A 710 29.22 26.04 -12.90
C PHE A 710 28.62 24.84 -13.68
N PHE A 711 27.45 25.02 -14.28
CA PHE A 711 26.78 23.98 -15.08
C PHE A 711 27.07 24.12 -16.60
N SER A 712 27.84 25.08 -17.03
CA SER A 712 28.13 25.33 -18.44
C SER A 712 29.36 24.54 -18.90
N LYS A 713 29.22 23.73 -19.96
CA LYS A 713 30.34 23.06 -20.64
C LYS A 713 31.28 24.06 -21.37
N ALA A 714 30.86 25.31 -21.56
CA ALA A 714 31.66 26.31 -22.26
C ALA A 714 32.98 26.68 -21.57
N LEU A 715 33.15 26.27 -20.32
CA LEU A 715 34.41 26.42 -19.56
C LEU A 715 35.29 25.16 -19.56
N GLY A 716 34.74 24.04 -20.06
CA GLY A 716 35.51 22.81 -20.24
C GLY A 716 36.43 22.86 -21.45
N GLY A 717 37.59 22.17 -21.41
CA GLY A 717 38.62 22.23 -22.44
C GLY A 717 38.11 21.88 -23.84
N ASP A 718 37.36 20.80 -23.96
CA ASP A 718 36.83 20.30 -25.24
C ASP A 718 35.31 20.58 -25.37
N LEU A 719 34.75 21.43 -24.55
CA LEU A 719 33.31 21.76 -24.46
C LEU A 719 32.44 20.52 -24.11
N ASP A 720 33.02 19.54 -23.45
CA ASP A 720 32.42 18.23 -23.13
C ASP A 720 32.19 18.04 -21.62
N SER A 721 32.73 18.89 -20.77
CA SER A 721 32.61 18.79 -19.33
C SER A 721 32.41 20.17 -18.67
N ALA A 722 31.57 20.22 -17.64
CA ALA A 722 31.36 21.38 -16.79
C ALA A 722 32.01 21.14 -15.39
N CYS A 723 32.08 22.17 -14.57
CA CYS A 723 32.48 22.00 -13.16
C CYS A 723 31.54 20.97 -12.47
N ALA A 724 30.25 21.04 -12.77
CA ALA A 724 29.24 20.10 -12.28
C ALA A 724 29.45 18.65 -12.74
N SER A 725 30.24 18.36 -13.79
CA SER A 725 30.54 16.99 -14.19
C SER A 725 31.34 16.23 -13.14
N CYS A 726 32.18 16.94 -12.35
CA CYS A 726 32.95 16.37 -11.26
C CYS A 726 32.47 16.83 -9.87
N HIS A 727 31.72 17.91 -9.80
CA HIS A 727 31.25 18.52 -8.56
C HIS A 727 29.72 18.66 -8.55
N HIS A 728 29.03 17.58 -8.90
CA HIS A 728 27.57 17.63 -9.05
C HIS A 728 26.84 17.71 -7.72
N PRO A 729 25.89 18.65 -7.54
CA PRO A 729 25.14 18.79 -6.29
C PRO A 729 24.41 17.51 -5.86
N LEU A 730 23.86 16.77 -6.81
CA LEU A 730 23.17 15.49 -6.55
C LEU A 730 24.10 14.35 -6.11
N LEU A 731 25.41 14.53 -6.22
CA LEU A 731 26.43 13.56 -5.81
C LEU A 731 27.26 14.08 -4.62
N GLY A 732 26.65 14.88 -3.76
CA GLY A 732 27.30 15.43 -2.59
C GLY A 732 28.40 16.48 -2.93
N GLY A 733 28.31 17.12 -4.10
CA GLY A 733 29.30 18.06 -4.60
C GLY A 733 30.59 17.41 -5.13
N GLY A 734 30.59 16.09 -5.28
CA GLY A 734 31.62 15.28 -5.93
C GLY A 734 31.08 14.60 -7.19
N ASP A 735 31.67 13.48 -7.62
CA ASP A 735 31.23 12.69 -8.78
C ASP A 735 30.95 11.21 -8.46
N ALA A 736 30.98 10.84 -7.20
CA ALA A 736 30.81 9.46 -6.71
C ALA A 736 31.78 8.43 -7.34
N LEU A 737 32.90 8.89 -7.89
CA LEU A 737 34.01 8.08 -8.41
C LEU A 737 35.21 8.13 -7.48
N SER A 738 35.95 7.03 -7.34
CA SER A 738 37.19 7.01 -6.57
C SER A 738 38.30 7.88 -7.21
N VAL A 739 38.22 8.03 -8.54
CA VAL A 739 39.06 8.92 -9.35
C VAL A 739 38.19 9.51 -10.45
N SER A 740 38.16 10.84 -10.53
CA SER A 740 37.24 11.58 -11.39
C SER A 740 37.53 11.40 -12.90
N ILE A 741 36.48 11.42 -13.69
CA ILE A 741 36.53 11.47 -15.16
C ILE A 741 36.00 12.83 -15.63
N GLY A 742 36.92 13.69 -16.07
CA GLY A 742 36.58 15.03 -16.57
C GLY A 742 36.34 15.01 -18.09
N VAL A 743 37.31 15.57 -18.82
CA VAL A 743 37.30 15.70 -20.29
C VAL A 743 37.42 14.33 -20.95
N GLY A 744 36.81 14.14 -22.12
CA GLY A 744 36.91 12.93 -22.94
C GLY A 744 36.09 11.74 -22.45
N ALA A 745 35.09 11.96 -21.62
CA ALA A 745 34.18 10.88 -21.25
C ALA A 745 33.47 10.27 -22.46
N HIS A 746 33.28 8.95 -22.42
CA HIS A 746 32.60 8.21 -23.50
C HIS A 746 31.21 8.76 -23.77
N ASP A 747 30.46 9.07 -22.73
CA ASP A 747 29.24 9.84 -22.78
C ASP A 747 29.41 11.09 -21.90
N GLN A 748 29.24 12.24 -22.54
CA GLN A 748 29.50 13.54 -21.91
C GLN A 748 28.44 13.97 -20.90
N ASP A 749 27.24 13.38 -21.01
CA ASP A 749 26.07 13.77 -20.19
C ASP A 749 25.88 12.83 -18.99
N LEU A 750 26.55 11.67 -18.98
CA LEU A 750 26.53 10.79 -17.82
C LEU A 750 27.30 11.37 -16.63
N LEU A 751 26.76 11.16 -15.43
CA LEU A 751 27.32 11.58 -14.16
C LEU A 751 27.60 10.37 -13.25
N GLY A 752 28.47 10.58 -12.26
CA GLY A 752 28.74 9.58 -11.25
C GLY A 752 29.39 8.29 -11.77
N SER A 753 29.08 7.17 -11.14
CA SER A 753 29.71 5.87 -11.41
C SER A 753 29.43 5.31 -12.81
N ALA A 754 28.44 5.84 -13.51
CA ALA A 754 28.15 5.49 -14.91
C ALA A 754 29.08 6.19 -15.91
N ARG A 755 29.78 7.25 -15.50
CA ARG A 755 30.69 7.99 -16.36
C ARG A 755 31.97 7.21 -16.59
N THR A 756 32.30 6.92 -17.85
CA THR A 756 33.44 6.10 -18.26
C THR A 756 34.33 6.84 -19.24
N HIS A 757 35.60 6.46 -19.30
CA HIS A 757 36.58 6.93 -20.30
C HIS A 757 37.33 5.73 -20.87
N PRO A 758 37.58 5.68 -22.21
CA PRO A 758 38.22 4.54 -22.84
C PRO A 758 39.62 4.19 -22.30
N GLU A 759 40.36 5.20 -21.85
CA GLU A 759 41.72 5.06 -21.33
C GLU A 759 41.78 5.13 -19.78
N GLY A 760 40.64 5.11 -19.09
CA GLY A 760 40.54 5.24 -17.65
C GLY A 760 40.36 6.69 -17.16
N PRO A 761 40.49 6.94 -15.86
CA PRO A 761 40.27 8.26 -15.29
C PRO A 761 41.24 9.32 -15.83
N THR A 762 40.69 10.51 -16.15
CA THR A 762 41.48 11.64 -16.68
C THR A 762 41.99 12.61 -15.62
N VAL A 763 41.49 12.48 -14.38
CA VAL A 763 41.89 13.30 -13.24
C VAL A 763 42.52 12.40 -12.19
N SER A 764 43.71 12.74 -11.70
CA SER A 764 44.48 11.90 -10.78
C SER A 764 44.01 11.90 -9.32
N ARG A 765 42.93 12.60 -9.01
CA ARG A 765 42.38 12.73 -7.65
C ARG A 765 40.85 12.68 -7.68
N ASN A 766 40.27 12.25 -6.56
CA ASN A 766 38.83 12.37 -6.34
C ASN A 766 38.40 13.83 -6.28
N ALA A 767 37.23 14.15 -6.82
CA ALA A 767 36.64 15.48 -6.71
C ALA A 767 36.15 15.72 -5.26
N PRO A 768 36.72 16.71 -4.54
CA PRO A 768 36.24 17.04 -3.20
C PRO A 768 34.84 17.64 -3.27
N SER A 769 34.05 17.46 -2.20
CA SER A 769 32.77 18.11 -2.10
C SER A 769 32.89 19.64 -2.17
N THR A 770 31.99 20.26 -2.95
CA THR A 770 31.88 21.73 -3.01
C THR A 770 30.87 22.29 -2.01
N PHE A 771 30.26 21.45 -1.19
CA PHE A 771 29.30 21.90 -0.17
C PHE A 771 30.02 22.70 0.92
N ASN A 772 29.41 23.82 1.30
CA ASN A 772 29.93 24.73 2.35
C ASN A 772 31.33 25.29 2.09
N VAL A 773 31.85 25.27 0.85
CA VAL A 773 33.17 25.80 0.49
C VAL A 773 33.36 27.26 0.97
N ALA A 774 32.30 28.06 0.97
CA ALA A 774 32.33 29.45 1.43
C ALA A 774 32.72 29.60 2.93
N PHE A 775 32.63 28.51 3.71
CA PHE A 775 32.97 28.51 5.14
C PHE A 775 34.41 28.06 5.43
N PHE A 776 35.16 27.61 4.43
CA PHE A 776 36.49 27.05 4.56
C PHE A 776 37.63 27.97 4.08
N ASN A 777 37.37 29.27 3.91
CA ASN A 777 38.39 30.25 3.56
C ASN A 777 39.04 30.91 4.79
#